data_6148a94483b9b4bea87e0f543d452543
#
_entry.id   6148a94483b9b4bea87e0f543d452543
#
_cell.length_a   1.000
_cell.length_b   1.000
_cell.length_c   1.000
_cell.angle_alpha   90.00
_cell.angle_beta   90.00
_cell.angle_gamma   90.00
#
_symmetry.space_group_name_H-M   'P 1'
#
loop_
_entity.id
_entity.type
_entity.pdbx_description
1 polymer ?
#
loop_
_entity_poly.entity_id
_entity_poly.type
_entity_poly.pdbx_seq_one_letter_code
_entity_poly.pdbx_strand_id
1 'polypeptide(L)'
;MTAARRPLPSLAPVPYLRDPRVRLILTSGALLFTELLLIRWVPSTVKYVGFFTNFLLMASFLGIGLGILLGRSGRKLAVSPFAWLLFVVVLLVLLARLDVQVKSTDEVFFGLHENKSADTNFIVLPLVFTLVTALMAALALPLGPLLKSLPPLQAYAFDICGSMAGIAGFALMSWLWTPPLVWFAVVAVLLLLMGLGSGLGPWSPLSGMAMLCVLYLAAIQTGAAATWSPYYRINVGPVDDDLAVYVDGIPHQGIWSGMPEGEGYYQIYRWFPDRTYQDVLIVGAGGGNDAVVALDRGAGHIDAVEIDPAIQQLGLDRNPMHPYQDPRVTRYTNDGRAFLRTTDKKYDLVIFALPDSLTLVSSTGNLRLESFLFTIEAFESVRDHLKPDGVFVLYNYYREPWLVAKLEGMLETAFGTPPILRTFDEVQAVLADGPMVAALDGAAPPGDQVDTLPPQAGPTPTQATDDWPFLYLRSPSIQPHYLLALGFVLLVALLGVAGSAAVTKTPLSGFSPHFFVLGIAFMLLETRSLVSFSLLFGTTWLVNALAFFAILASVLVAILVNARLKIRHSRPLYALLFVAIGVAFALPPEQLLLDPPWLRYLLAAVVAFAPVFLANLVFTYSFRDTKIADMAFASNLLGAMLGGVVEYLALISGYRFLLVVVAGLYLTAWLFATRARVLADVGLTLDAEAA
;
A
#
# COMPACT_ATOMS: atom_id res chain seq x y z
N MET A 1 -45.35 27.59 33.37
CA MET A 1 -44.03 28.28 33.31
C MET A 1 -43.07 27.39 32.53
N THR A 2 -43.00 27.55 31.23
CA THR A 2 -42.09 26.86 30.36
C THR A 2 -40.78 27.68 30.30
N ALA A 3 -39.75 27.18 30.97
CA ALA A 3 -38.43 27.79 30.92
C ALA A 3 -37.87 27.67 29.49
N ALA A 4 -37.81 28.79 28.77
CA ALA A 4 -37.15 28.90 27.50
C ALA A 4 -35.65 28.53 27.67
N ARG A 5 -35.22 27.39 27.14
CA ARG A 5 -33.82 27.02 27.05
C ARG A 5 -33.13 28.07 26.21
N ARG A 6 -32.30 28.93 26.85
CA ARG A 6 -31.39 29.85 26.14
C ARG A 6 -30.50 29.01 25.23
N PRO A 7 -30.40 29.33 23.92
CA PRO A 7 -29.45 28.65 23.06
C PRO A 7 -28.04 28.91 23.58
N LEU A 8 -27.24 27.87 23.69
CA LEU A 8 -25.81 27.97 24.02
C LEU A 8 -25.14 28.96 23.04
N PRO A 9 -24.27 29.85 23.51
CA PRO A 9 -23.60 30.81 22.63
C PRO A 9 -22.80 30.06 21.58
N SER A 10 -23.14 30.27 20.30
CA SER A 10 -22.32 29.82 19.20
C SER A 10 -21.01 30.62 19.20
N LEU A 11 -19.85 29.95 19.36
CA LEU A 11 -18.57 30.61 19.21
C LEU A 11 -18.49 31.24 17.81
N ALA A 12 -18.23 32.53 17.76
CA ALA A 12 -18.08 33.23 16.50
C ALA A 12 -16.89 32.65 15.72
N PRO A 13 -17.05 32.40 14.41
CA PRO A 13 -15.98 31.83 13.61
C PRO A 13 -14.78 32.77 13.52
N VAL A 14 -13.58 32.19 13.61
CA VAL A 14 -12.31 32.93 13.50
C VAL A 14 -12.17 33.50 12.07
N PRO A 15 -11.96 34.80 11.86
CA PRO A 15 -11.98 35.39 10.53
C PRO A 15 -11.03 34.77 9.51
N TYR A 16 -9.81 34.44 9.92
CA TYR A 16 -8.79 33.81 9.06
C TYR A 16 -9.21 32.42 8.59
N LEU A 17 -9.84 31.62 9.45
CA LEU A 17 -10.31 30.27 9.12
C LEU A 17 -11.56 30.27 8.22
N ARG A 18 -12.14 31.45 7.90
CA ARG A 18 -13.24 31.58 6.94
C ARG A 18 -12.76 31.69 5.49
N ASP A 19 -11.49 32.03 5.26
CA ASP A 19 -10.96 32.11 3.88
C ASP A 19 -11.17 30.76 3.16
N PRO A 20 -11.82 30.73 1.98
CA PRO A 20 -12.06 29.51 1.22
C PRO A 20 -10.76 28.73 0.93
N ARG A 21 -9.63 29.41 0.75
CA ARG A 21 -8.33 28.80 0.49
C ARG A 21 -7.85 28.02 1.71
N VAL A 22 -7.89 28.62 2.90
CA VAL A 22 -7.51 27.98 4.16
C VAL A 22 -8.43 26.79 4.47
N ARG A 23 -9.74 26.98 4.27
CA ARG A 23 -10.73 25.91 4.47
C ARG A 23 -10.49 24.74 3.52
N LEU A 24 -10.12 25.01 2.27
CA LEU A 24 -9.83 23.98 1.29
C LEU A 24 -8.58 23.19 1.70
N ILE A 25 -7.48 23.86 2.07
CA ILE A 25 -6.26 23.21 2.59
C ILE A 25 -6.56 22.36 3.81
N LEU A 26 -7.33 22.87 4.79
CA LEU A 26 -7.69 22.14 6.00
C LEU A 26 -8.55 20.92 5.69
N THR A 27 -9.51 21.06 4.78
CA THR A 27 -10.42 19.94 4.42
C THR A 27 -9.66 18.84 3.69
N SER A 28 -8.87 19.18 2.68
CA SER A 28 -8.09 18.21 1.91
C SER A 28 -6.99 17.57 2.75
N GLY A 29 -6.32 18.37 3.61
CA GLY A 29 -5.35 17.84 4.57
C GLY A 29 -5.98 16.88 5.58
N ALA A 30 -7.17 17.19 6.11
CA ALA A 30 -7.90 16.30 7.01
C ALA A 30 -8.34 15.02 6.31
N LEU A 31 -8.79 15.10 5.06
CA LEU A 31 -9.19 13.94 4.25
C LEU A 31 -8.01 12.98 4.06
N LEU A 32 -6.89 13.45 3.53
CA LEU A 32 -5.74 12.60 3.24
C LEU A 32 -5.06 12.08 4.53
N PHE A 33 -4.97 12.92 5.57
CA PHE A 33 -4.46 12.45 6.86
C PHE A 33 -5.34 11.34 7.46
N THR A 34 -6.67 11.51 7.43
CA THR A 34 -7.63 10.51 7.96
C THR A 34 -7.61 9.24 7.11
N GLU A 35 -7.51 9.36 5.80
CA GLU A 35 -7.38 8.24 4.88
C GLU A 35 -6.16 7.39 5.20
N LEU A 36 -4.96 7.98 5.28
CA LEU A 36 -3.73 7.28 5.62
C LEU A 36 -3.78 6.67 7.03
N LEU A 37 -4.37 7.38 8.00
CA LEU A 37 -4.63 6.85 9.33
C LEU A 37 -5.45 5.56 9.26
N LEU A 38 -6.57 5.57 8.53
CA LEU A 38 -7.45 4.39 8.42
C LEU A 38 -6.77 3.24 7.70
N ILE A 39 -6.06 3.52 6.59
CA ILE A 39 -5.29 2.55 5.81
C ILE A 39 -4.22 1.86 6.69
N ARG A 40 -3.61 2.62 7.60
CA ARG A 40 -2.58 2.08 8.50
C ARG A 40 -3.17 1.37 9.72
N TRP A 41 -4.18 1.97 10.34
CA TRP A 41 -4.69 1.54 11.63
C TRP A 41 -5.68 0.38 11.54
N VAL A 42 -6.58 0.37 10.54
CA VAL A 42 -7.61 -0.68 10.44
C VAL A 42 -7.00 -2.06 10.18
N PRO A 43 -6.09 -2.26 9.20
CA PRO A 43 -5.48 -3.57 8.96
C PRO A 43 -4.63 -4.08 10.12
N SER A 44 -3.96 -3.19 10.87
CA SER A 44 -3.18 -3.58 12.05
C SER A 44 -4.02 -4.19 13.18
N THR A 45 -5.36 -4.07 13.10
CA THR A 45 -6.30 -4.59 14.09
C THR A 45 -7.23 -5.64 13.49
N VAL A 46 -7.71 -5.42 12.26
CA VAL A 46 -8.60 -6.35 11.52
C VAL A 46 -7.77 -7.01 10.42
N LYS A 47 -7.14 -8.14 10.75
CA LYS A 47 -6.21 -8.86 9.87
C LYS A 47 -6.76 -9.10 8.46
N TYR A 48 -8.03 -9.48 8.36
CA TYR A 48 -8.67 -9.78 7.08
C TYR A 48 -8.70 -8.58 6.12
N VAL A 49 -8.87 -7.36 6.62
CA VAL A 49 -8.80 -6.15 5.79
C VAL A 49 -7.39 -5.95 5.20
N GLY A 50 -6.37 -6.43 5.90
CA GLY A 50 -4.98 -6.38 5.44
C GLY A 50 -4.71 -7.18 4.15
N PHE A 51 -5.55 -8.15 3.80
CA PHE A 51 -5.44 -8.89 2.53
C PHE A 51 -6.08 -8.17 1.34
N PHE A 52 -6.81 -7.07 1.58
CA PHE A 52 -7.49 -6.27 0.56
C PHE A 52 -6.90 -4.85 0.53
N THR A 53 -5.72 -4.70 -0.06
CA THR A 53 -4.91 -3.47 -0.03
C THR A 53 -5.64 -2.20 -0.43
N ASN A 54 -6.29 -2.22 -1.58
CA ASN A 54 -6.98 -1.05 -2.15
C ASN A 54 -8.35 -0.79 -1.54
N PHE A 55 -8.79 -1.64 -0.63
CA PHE A 55 -10.16 -1.62 -0.12
C PHE A 55 -10.50 -0.32 0.60
N LEU A 56 -9.63 0.11 1.52
CA LEU A 56 -9.82 1.37 2.26
C LEU A 56 -9.62 2.60 1.37
N LEU A 57 -8.70 2.53 0.42
CA LEU A 57 -8.49 3.57 -0.58
C LEU A 57 -9.72 3.74 -1.48
N MET A 58 -10.29 2.63 -1.99
CA MET A 58 -11.54 2.65 -2.76
C MET A 58 -12.71 3.21 -1.94
N ALA A 59 -12.80 2.84 -0.64
CA ALA A 59 -13.81 3.39 0.27
C ALA A 59 -13.65 4.90 0.46
N SER A 60 -12.42 5.39 0.56
CA SER A 60 -12.10 6.81 0.68
C SER A 60 -12.47 7.57 -0.60
N PHE A 61 -12.07 7.10 -1.77
CA PHE A 61 -12.41 7.74 -3.05
C PHE A 61 -13.91 7.77 -3.30
N LEU A 62 -14.59 6.66 -3.04
CA LEU A 62 -16.05 6.62 -3.11
C LEU A 62 -16.66 7.61 -2.12
N GLY A 63 -16.21 7.62 -0.87
CA GLY A 63 -16.70 8.50 0.17
C GLY A 63 -16.49 9.98 -0.19
N ILE A 64 -15.29 10.37 -0.62
CA ILE A 64 -15.00 11.74 -1.04
C ILE A 64 -15.87 12.14 -2.22
N GLY A 65 -15.99 11.28 -3.24
CA GLY A 65 -16.87 11.52 -4.40
C GLY A 65 -18.33 11.73 -4.00
N LEU A 66 -18.88 10.86 -3.14
CA LEU A 66 -20.25 10.98 -2.60
C LEU A 66 -20.42 12.23 -1.73
N GLY A 67 -19.42 12.58 -0.91
CA GLY A 67 -19.42 13.79 -0.09
C GLY A 67 -19.52 15.06 -0.94
N ILE A 68 -18.77 15.14 -2.05
CA ILE A 68 -18.86 16.24 -3.01
C ILE A 68 -20.26 16.31 -3.63
N LEU A 69 -20.82 15.18 -4.05
CA LEU A 69 -22.17 15.11 -4.61
C LEU A 69 -23.23 15.56 -3.61
N LEU A 70 -23.18 15.06 -2.37
CA LEU A 70 -24.10 15.43 -1.28
C LEU A 70 -23.95 16.89 -0.88
N GLY A 71 -22.75 17.47 -0.88
CA GLY A 71 -22.47 18.87 -0.58
C GLY A 71 -23.14 19.86 -1.53
N ARG A 72 -23.50 19.44 -2.76
CA ARG A 72 -24.26 20.25 -3.72
C ARG A 72 -25.66 20.64 -3.25
N SER A 73 -26.27 19.86 -2.36
CA SER A 73 -27.61 20.16 -1.79
C SER A 73 -27.62 21.30 -0.77
N GLY A 74 -26.51 22.00 -0.61
CA GLY A 74 -26.36 23.07 0.40
C GLY A 74 -26.21 22.56 1.84
N ARG A 75 -26.08 21.24 2.03
CA ARG A 75 -25.79 20.65 3.35
C ARG A 75 -24.42 21.13 3.81
N LYS A 76 -24.41 21.75 4.98
CA LYS A 76 -23.16 22.20 5.61
C LYS A 76 -22.49 21.03 6.32
N LEU A 77 -21.17 21.09 6.46
CA LEU A 77 -20.43 20.17 7.31
C LEU A 77 -21.05 20.20 8.71
N ALA A 78 -21.64 19.10 9.09
CA ALA A 78 -21.98 18.86 10.47
C ALA A 78 -20.81 18.06 11.07
N VAL A 79 -20.00 18.69 11.89
CA VAL A 79 -18.86 18.03 12.59
C VAL A 79 -19.36 16.83 13.40
N SER A 80 -20.62 16.89 13.86
CA SER A 80 -21.24 15.82 14.66
C SER A 80 -21.35 14.48 13.94
N PRO A 81 -21.90 14.33 12.72
CA PRO A 81 -21.95 13.03 12.05
C PRO A 81 -20.57 12.40 11.84
N PHE A 82 -19.58 13.18 11.49
CA PHE A 82 -18.22 12.67 11.31
C PHE A 82 -17.66 12.10 12.63
N ALA A 83 -17.74 12.86 13.73
CA ALA A 83 -17.22 12.42 15.03
C ALA A 83 -17.89 11.13 15.52
N TRP A 84 -19.21 11.00 15.33
CA TRP A 84 -19.95 9.79 15.68
C TRP A 84 -19.64 8.62 14.75
N LEU A 85 -19.52 8.85 13.44
CA LEU A 85 -19.11 7.81 12.48
C LEU A 85 -17.70 7.32 12.81
N LEU A 86 -16.77 8.22 13.12
CA LEU A 86 -15.42 7.85 13.55
C LEU A 86 -15.46 7.01 14.83
N PHE A 87 -16.27 7.41 15.82
CA PHE A 87 -16.47 6.64 17.04
C PHE A 87 -17.00 5.23 16.75
N VAL A 88 -17.99 5.09 15.87
CA VAL A 88 -18.55 3.79 15.47
C VAL A 88 -17.52 2.94 14.76
N VAL A 89 -16.72 3.53 13.85
CA VAL A 89 -15.62 2.82 13.17
C VAL A 89 -14.60 2.33 14.17
N VAL A 90 -14.15 3.19 15.09
CA VAL A 90 -13.16 2.82 16.11
C VAL A 90 -13.70 1.75 17.04
N LEU A 91 -14.95 1.90 17.49
CA LEU A 91 -15.60 0.92 18.35
C LEU A 91 -15.72 -0.44 17.66
N LEU A 92 -16.17 -0.45 16.40
CA LEU A 92 -16.31 -1.68 15.62
C LEU A 92 -14.94 -2.38 15.45
N VAL A 93 -13.92 -1.65 15.03
CA VAL A 93 -12.56 -2.19 14.80
C VAL A 93 -11.98 -2.79 16.08
N LEU A 94 -12.17 -2.15 17.23
CA LEU A 94 -11.60 -2.60 18.50
C LEU A 94 -12.40 -3.74 19.18
N LEU A 95 -13.72 -3.69 19.10
CA LEU A 95 -14.58 -4.64 19.84
C LEU A 95 -14.94 -5.89 19.04
N ALA A 96 -15.03 -5.78 17.73
CA ALA A 96 -15.62 -6.85 16.94
C ALA A 96 -14.69 -8.07 16.77
N ARG A 97 -13.40 -8.02 17.23
CA ARG A 97 -12.43 -9.10 17.08
C ARG A 97 -12.70 -9.90 15.80
N LEU A 98 -12.70 -9.17 14.66
CA LEU A 98 -13.20 -9.69 13.39
C LEU A 98 -12.17 -10.68 12.82
N ASP A 99 -12.03 -11.83 13.47
CA ASP A 99 -11.30 -12.96 12.93
C ASP A 99 -12.14 -13.58 11.82
N VAL A 100 -11.68 -13.36 10.60
CA VAL A 100 -12.26 -13.98 9.42
C VAL A 100 -11.41 -15.17 9.04
N GLN A 101 -12.05 -16.30 8.81
CA GLN A 101 -11.40 -17.50 8.32
C GLN A 101 -11.66 -17.61 6.84
N VAL A 102 -10.61 -17.73 6.03
CA VAL A 102 -10.73 -17.90 4.58
C VAL A 102 -10.27 -19.30 4.24
N LYS A 103 -11.10 -20.04 3.50
CA LYS A 103 -10.74 -21.33 2.93
C LYS A 103 -10.25 -21.09 1.50
N SER A 104 -8.98 -21.25 1.26
CA SER A 104 -8.43 -21.29 -0.10
C SER A 104 -7.34 -22.34 -0.17
N THR A 105 -7.35 -23.14 -1.25
CA THR A 105 -6.30 -24.11 -1.58
C THR A 105 -5.26 -23.55 -2.53
N ASP A 106 -5.55 -22.41 -3.16
CA ASP A 106 -4.74 -21.80 -4.22
C ASP A 106 -4.13 -20.46 -3.82
N GLU A 107 -4.38 -20.02 -2.58
CA GLU A 107 -3.81 -18.81 -2.00
C GLU A 107 -3.51 -19.02 -0.50
N VAL A 108 -2.37 -18.51 -0.04
CA VAL A 108 -1.94 -18.61 1.37
C VAL A 108 -2.29 -17.34 2.12
N PHE A 109 -3.06 -17.48 3.20
CA PHE A 109 -3.44 -16.40 4.12
C PHE A 109 -2.74 -16.59 5.47
N PHE A 110 -1.71 -15.81 5.74
CA PHE A 110 -1.00 -15.87 7.01
C PHE A 110 -1.80 -15.27 8.16
N GLY A 111 -1.69 -15.87 9.34
CA GLY A 111 -2.26 -15.34 10.58
C GLY A 111 -3.78 -15.38 10.68
N LEU A 112 -4.47 -15.97 9.71
CA LEU A 112 -5.86 -16.37 9.83
C LEU A 112 -5.92 -17.80 10.30
N HIS A 113 -6.77 -18.11 11.28
CA HIS A 113 -6.92 -19.50 11.75
C HIS A 113 -7.60 -20.32 10.67
N GLU A 114 -6.89 -21.31 10.17
CA GLU A 114 -7.44 -22.34 9.28
C GLU A 114 -8.35 -23.27 10.08
N ASN A 115 -9.60 -22.93 10.17
CA ASN A 115 -10.60 -23.90 10.67
C ASN A 115 -11.33 -24.48 9.46
N LYS A 116 -11.06 -25.75 9.16
CA LYS A 116 -11.65 -26.48 8.01
C LYS A 116 -13.19 -26.51 8.00
N SER A 117 -13.84 -26.05 9.07
CA SER A 117 -15.29 -26.14 9.28
C SER A 117 -16.02 -24.79 9.42
N ALA A 118 -15.34 -23.64 9.42
CA ALA A 118 -16.00 -22.36 9.62
C ALA A 118 -16.32 -21.65 8.29
N ASP A 119 -17.55 -21.18 8.15
CA ASP A 119 -17.94 -20.34 7.02
C ASP A 119 -17.28 -18.96 7.12
N THR A 120 -16.74 -18.50 6.00
CA THR A 120 -16.09 -17.19 5.90
C THR A 120 -17.10 -16.09 6.24
N ASN A 121 -16.79 -15.27 7.24
CA ASN A 121 -17.66 -14.16 7.63
C ASN A 121 -17.43 -12.95 6.70
N PHE A 122 -18.09 -12.98 5.52
CA PHE A 122 -17.97 -11.93 4.50
C PHE A 122 -18.61 -10.58 4.91
N ILE A 123 -19.37 -10.52 6.01
CA ILE A 123 -20.09 -9.28 6.42
C ILE A 123 -19.11 -8.18 6.83
N VAL A 124 -17.95 -8.54 7.33
CA VAL A 124 -16.96 -7.60 7.87
C VAL A 124 -16.47 -6.60 6.82
N LEU A 125 -16.11 -7.09 5.64
CA LEU A 125 -15.61 -6.22 4.57
C LEU A 125 -16.65 -5.20 4.10
N PRO A 126 -17.88 -5.60 3.70
CA PRO A 126 -18.93 -4.65 3.33
C PRO A 126 -19.25 -3.64 4.43
N LEU A 127 -19.24 -4.08 5.69
CA LEU A 127 -19.53 -3.21 6.84
C LEU A 127 -18.43 -2.15 7.01
N VAL A 128 -17.16 -2.55 7.05
CA VAL A 128 -16.02 -1.64 7.17
C VAL A 128 -16.00 -0.69 5.98
N PHE A 129 -16.17 -1.20 4.75
CA PHE A 129 -16.21 -0.39 3.54
C PHE A 129 -17.30 0.69 3.59
N THR A 130 -18.52 0.29 3.95
CA THR A 130 -19.66 1.21 4.01
C THR A 130 -19.45 2.29 5.08
N LEU A 131 -18.93 1.91 6.25
CA LEU A 131 -18.68 2.85 7.35
C LEU A 131 -17.54 3.83 7.01
N VAL A 132 -16.44 3.35 6.42
CA VAL A 132 -15.34 4.22 5.98
C VAL A 132 -15.81 5.15 4.85
N THR A 133 -16.57 4.63 3.88
CA THR A 133 -17.19 5.43 2.81
C THR A 133 -18.07 6.54 3.40
N ALA A 134 -18.94 6.20 4.36
CA ALA A 134 -19.82 7.18 5.02
C ALA A 134 -19.02 8.22 5.83
N LEU A 135 -17.97 7.79 6.52
CA LEU A 135 -17.07 8.65 7.27
C LEU A 135 -16.38 9.66 6.35
N MET A 136 -15.77 9.19 5.27
CA MET A 136 -15.07 10.05 4.29
C MET A 136 -16.06 10.97 3.55
N ALA A 137 -17.28 10.49 3.25
CA ALA A 137 -18.33 11.33 2.68
C ALA A 137 -18.76 12.46 3.62
N ALA A 138 -18.88 12.18 4.92
CA ALA A 138 -19.21 13.21 5.91
C ALA A 138 -18.10 14.28 6.01
N LEU A 139 -16.83 13.88 5.97
CA LEU A 139 -15.68 14.79 6.01
C LEU A 139 -15.56 15.62 4.72
N ALA A 140 -15.89 15.06 3.57
CA ALA A 140 -15.79 15.68 2.25
C ALA A 140 -16.97 16.60 1.87
N LEU A 141 -18.04 16.67 2.67
CA LEU A 141 -19.22 17.52 2.38
C LEU A 141 -18.87 18.97 2.02
N PRO A 142 -17.90 19.66 2.68
CA PRO A 142 -17.57 21.04 2.34
C PRO A 142 -16.73 21.15 1.05
N LEU A 143 -16.15 20.07 0.54
CA LEU A 143 -15.20 20.13 -0.56
C LEU A 143 -15.84 20.62 -1.86
N GLY A 144 -17.02 20.11 -2.24
CA GLY A 144 -17.75 20.53 -3.43
C GLY A 144 -18.03 22.06 -3.48
N PRO A 145 -18.68 22.64 -2.47
CA PRO A 145 -18.85 24.09 -2.36
C PRO A 145 -17.55 24.88 -2.37
N LEU A 146 -16.48 24.40 -1.72
CA LEU A 146 -15.18 25.05 -1.68
C LEU A 146 -14.49 25.05 -3.06
N LEU A 147 -14.55 23.95 -3.80
CA LEU A 147 -14.03 23.88 -5.16
C LEU A 147 -14.72 24.86 -6.12
N LYS A 148 -16.01 25.17 -5.89
CA LYS A 148 -16.76 26.17 -6.66
C LYS A 148 -16.46 27.61 -6.27
N SER A 149 -15.96 27.85 -5.08
CA SER A 149 -15.72 29.20 -4.56
C SER A 149 -14.49 29.90 -5.15
N LEU A 150 -13.65 29.15 -5.87
CA LEU A 150 -12.41 29.61 -6.48
C LEU A 150 -12.34 29.20 -7.97
N PRO A 151 -11.49 29.86 -8.78
CA PRO A 151 -11.21 29.40 -10.13
C PRO A 151 -10.71 27.93 -10.14
N PRO A 152 -11.09 27.07 -11.10
CA PRO A 152 -10.85 25.62 -11.03
C PRO A 152 -9.40 25.22 -10.76
N LEU A 153 -8.41 25.75 -11.49
CA LEU A 153 -7.01 25.46 -11.28
C LEU A 153 -6.48 25.96 -9.92
N GLN A 154 -6.99 27.10 -9.45
CA GLN A 154 -6.60 27.65 -8.15
C GLN A 154 -7.18 26.81 -7.01
N ALA A 155 -8.46 26.42 -7.12
CA ALA A 155 -9.09 25.51 -6.17
C ALA A 155 -8.32 24.19 -6.10
N TYR A 156 -8.00 23.62 -7.25
CA TYR A 156 -7.25 22.36 -7.33
C TYR A 156 -5.84 22.50 -6.74
N ALA A 157 -5.14 23.62 -6.95
CA ALA A 157 -3.84 23.85 -6.35
C ALA A 157 -3.88 23.87 -4.81
N PHE A 158 -4.88 24.53 -4.22
CA PHE A 158 -5.04 24.56 -2.75
C PHE A 158 -5.47 23.20 -2.19
N ASP A 159 -6.29 22.44 -2.93
CA ASP A 159 -6.66 21.07 -2.62
C ASP A 159 -5.43 20.16 -2.54
N ILE A 160 -4.58 20.17 -3.57
CA ILE A 160 -3.34 19.39 -3.63
C ILE A 160 -2.35 19.83 -2.54
N CYS A 161 -2.20 21.13 -2.27
CA CYS A 161 -1.36 21.60 -1.17
C CYS A 161 -1.85 21.08 0.19
N GLY A 162 -3.16 21.06 0.41
CA GLY A 162 -3.75 20.47 1.61
C GLY A 162 -3.49 18.95 1.70
N SER A 163 -3.71 18.24 0.60
CA SER A 163 -3.44 16.81 0.49
C SER A 163 -1.98 16.47 0.79
N MET A 164 -1.04 17.20 0.19
CA MET A 164 0.40 17.05 0.47
C MET A 164 0.74 17.30 1.94
N ALA A 165 0.13 18.30 2.56
CA ALA A 165 0.32 18.58 3.99
C ALA A 165 -0.23 17.43 4.87
N GLY A 166 -1.36 16.85 4.49
CA GLY A 166 -1.93 15.69 5.17
C GLY A 166 -1.02 14.46 5.10
N ILE A 167 -0.51 14.14 3.90
CA ILE A 167 0.44 13.03 3.68
C ILE A 167 1.73 13.27 4.46
N ALA A 168 2.34 14.46 4.32
CA ALA A 168 3.57 14.79 5.03
C ALA A 168 3.40 14.74 6.55
N GLY A 169 2.25 15.21 7.05
CA GLY A 169 1.91 15.13 8.47
C GLY A 169 1.82 13.69 8.97
N PHE A 170 1.14 12.81 8.23
CA PHE A 170 1.03 11.40 8.61
C PHE A 170 2.37 10.66 8.48
N ALA A 171 3.14 10.92 7.41
CA ALA A 171 4.48 10.36 7.23
C ALA A 171 5.42 10.78 8.38
N LEU A 172 5.35 12.04 8.83
CA LEU A 172 6.12 12.52 9.99
C LEU A 172 5.71 11.77 11.27
N MET A 173 4.40 11.56 11.51
CA MET A 173 3.93 10.80 12.68
C MET A 173 4.42 9.35 12.65
N SER A 174 4.41 8.72 11.48
CA SER A 174 4.93 7.37 11.27
C SER A 174 6.43 7.31 11.50
N TRP A 175 7.20 8.28 11.00
CA TRP A 175 8.65 8.37 11.21
C TRP A 175 9.03 8.56 12.68
N LEU A 176 8.21 9.30 13.43
CA LEU A 176 8.40 9.54 14.87
C LEU A 176 7.88 8.39 15.75
N TRP A 177 7.43 7.30 15.17
CA TRP A 177 6.88 6.12 15.85
C TRP A 177 5.72 6.46 16.81
N THR A 178 4.94 7.48 16.45
CA THR A 178 3.85 7.92 17.32
C THR A 178 2.70 6.90 17.34
N PRO A 179 2.05 6.70 18.49
CA PRO A 179 0.93 5.77 18.61
C PRO A 179 -0.38 6.37 18.03
N PRO A 180 -1.40 5.53 17.75
CA PRO A 180 -2.68 5.97 17.21
C PRO A 180 -3.38 7.07 18.00
N LEU A 181 -3.18 7.15 19.30
CA LEU A 181 -3.68 8.25 20.12
C LEU A 181 -3.29 9.62 19.56
N VAL A 182 -2.02 9.77 19.14
CA VAL A 182 -1.53 11.03 18.54
C VAL A 182 -2.19 11.28 17.19
N TRP A 183 -2.37 10.24 16.37
CA TRP A 183 -3.01 10.36 15.06
C TRP A 183 -4.48 10.83 15.17
N PHE A 184 -5.24 10.20 16.07
CA PHE A 184 -6.63 10.62 16.34
C PHE A 184 -6.70 12.01 16.99
N ALA A 185 -5.71 12.41 17.80
CA ALA A 185 -5.63 13.75 18.35
C ALA A 185 -5.40 14.81 17.24
N VAL A 186 -4.56 14.52 16.24
CA VAL A 186 -4.41 15.39 15.07
C VAL A 186 -5.72 15.54 14.31
N VAL A 187 -6.45 14.43 14.07
CA VAL A 187 -7.79 14.48 13.45
C VAL A 187 -8.75 15.34 14.27
N ALA A 188 -8.74 15.21 15.60
CA ALA A 188 -9.58 16.04 16.48
C ALA A 188 -9.25 17.53 16.37
N VAL A 189 -7.96 17.87 16.30
CA VAL A 189 -7.51 19.27 16.09
C VAL A 189 -7.94 19.81 14.72
N LEU A 190 -7.77 19.01 13.65
CA LEU A 190 -8.20 19.40 12.30
C LEU A 190 -9.72 19.66 12.24
N LEU A 191 -10.52 18.77 12.86
CA LEU A 191 -11.97 18.96 12.96
C LEU A 191 -12.35 20.20 13.75
N LEU A 192 -11.65 20.48 14.84
CA LEU A 192 -11.87 21.70 15.63
C LEU A 192 -11.59 22.95 14.79
N LEU A 193 -10.47 23.00 14.07
CA LEU A 193 -10.12 24.12 13.18
C LEU A 193 -11.15 24.30 12.06
N MET A 194 -11.61 23.22 11.44
CA MET A 194 -12.68 23.25 10.44
C MET A 194 -14.00 23.75 11.03
N GLY A 195 -14.34 23.33 12.25
CA GLY A 195 -15.51 23.78 12.98
C GLY A 195 -15.45 25.27 13.34
N LEU A 196 -14.28 25.76 13.82
CA LEU A 196 -14.06 27.19 14.10
C LEU A 196 -14.14 28.07 12.84
N GLY A 197 -13.75 27.52 11.67
CA GLY A 197 -13.88 28.20 10.38
C GLY A 197 -15.31 28.26 9.83
N SER A 198 -16.15 27.25 10.12
CA SER A 198 -17.53 27.15 9.62
C SER A 198 -18.59 27.61 10.64
N GLY A 199 -18.20 27.82 11.88
CA GLY A 199 -19.09 28.04 13.03
C GLY A 199 -19.44 26.71 13.72
N LEU A 200 -19.22 26.65 15.04
CA LEU A 200 -19.60 25.50 15.86
C LEU A 200 -21.12 25.49 16.05
N GLY A 201 -21.78 24.46 15.54
CA GLY A 201 -23.23 24.28 15.68
C GLY A 201 -23.65 23.83 17.09
N PRO A 202 -24.97 23.77 17.37
CA PRO A 202 -25.51 23.40 18.69
C PRO A 202 -25.15 21.96 19.12
N TRP A 203 -24.71 21.11 18.19
CA TRP A 203 -24.31 19.72 18.45
C TRP A 203 -22.79 19.57 18.73
N SER A 204 -22.04 20.67 18.80
CA SER A 204 -20.61 20.62 19.06
C SER A 204 -20.21 19.92 20.39
N PRO A 205 -20.95 20.01 21.52
CA PRO A 205 -20.63 19.27 22.72
C PRO A 205 -20.70 17.75 22.54
N LEU A 206 -21.71 17.27 21.80
CA LEU A 206 -21.86 15.83 21.51
C LEU A 206 -20.75 15.32 20.60
N SER A 207 -20.31 16.14 19.64
CA SER A 207 -19.16 15.81 18.79
C SER A 207 -17.87 15.77 19.59
N GLY A 208 -17.70 16.70 20.54
CA GLY A 208 -16.58 16.69 21.47
C GLY A 208 -16.55 15.41 22.32
N MET A 209 -17.72 14.98 22.82
CA MET A 209 -17.85 13.75 23.59
C MET A 209 -17.48 12.53 22.74
N ALA A 210 -17.97 12.44 21.49
CA ALA A 210 -17.61 11.34 20.58
C ALA A 210 -16.10 11.30 20.34
N MET A 211 -15.45 12.45 20.10
CA MET A 211 -13.99 12.53 19.92
C MET A 211 -13.23 12.15 21.19
N LEU A 212 -13.71 12.54 22.38
CA LEU A 212 -13.12 12.11 23.65
C LEU A 212 -13.22 10.58 23.82
N CYS A 213 -14.34 9.97 23.42
CA CYS A 213 -14.46 8.52 23.42
C CYS A 213 -13.48 7.86 22.44
N VAL A 214 -13.31 8.42 21.23
CA VAL A 214 -12.28 7.93 20.27
C VAL A 214 -10.89 8.01 20.87
N LEU A 215 -10.51 9.16 21.45
CA LEU A 215 -9.20 9.33 22.09
C LEU A 215 -9.00 8.39 23.28
N TYR A 216 -10.05 8.16 24.07
CA TYR A 216 -10.00 7.21 25.19
C TYR A 216 -9.79 5.77 24.72
N LEU A 217 -10.52 5.34 23.68
CA LEU A 217 -10.33 4.00 23.09
C LEU A 217 -8.95 3.83 22.48
N ALA A 218 -8.45 4.85 21.77
CA ALA A 218 -7.10 4.86 21.23
C ALA A 218 -6.03 4.82 22.34
N ALA A 219 -6.26 5.50 23.48
CA ALA A 219 -5.37 5.47 24.63
C ALA A 219 -5.30 4.09 25.28
N ILE A 220 -6.44 3.38 25.39
CA ILE A 220 -6.48 2.00 25.88
C ILE A 220 -5.66 1.09 24.98
N GLN A 221 -5.81 1.21 23.66
CA GLN A 221 -5.04 0.43 22.70
C GLN A 221 -3.53 0.74 22.78
N THR A 222 -3.18 1.99 23.00
CA THR A 222 -1.78 2.45 23.16
C THR A 222 -1.16 1.98 24.46
N GLY A 223 -1.95 1.88 25.54
CA GLY A 223 -1.49 1.45 26.87
C GLY A 223 -1.02 0.00 26.95
N ALA A 224 -1.30 -0.83 25.95
CA ALA A 224 -0.78 -2.19 25.82
C ALA A 224 0.59 -2.14 25.16
N ALA A 225 1.65 -1.83 25.82
CA ALA A 225 3.08 -1.99 25.45
C ALA A 225 3.42 -2.26 23.97
N ALA A 226 2.68 -1.62 23.05
CA ALA A 226 2.85 -1.79 21.62
C ALA A 226 3.73 -0.67 21.06
N THR A 227 4.78 -1.04 20.31
CA THR A 227 5.59 -0.11 19.51
C THR A 227 4.97 0.02 18.13
N TRP A 228 4.77 1.25 17.67
CA TRP A 228 4.27 1.54 16.33
C TRP A 228 5.43 2.02 15.46
N SER A 229 6.00 1.09 14.68
CA SER A 229 7.00 1.44 13.66
C SER A 229 6.34 2.05 12.42
N PRO A 230 7.07 2.53 11.43
CA PRO A 230 6.49 2.91 10.15
C PRO A 230 5.78 1.77 9.41
N TYR A 231 6.09 0.52 9.74
CA TYR A 231 5.52 -0.67 9.09
C TYR A 231 4.45 -1.33 9.93
N TYR A 232 4.70 -1.56 11.24
CA TYR A 232 3.95 -2.49 12.06
C TYR A 232 3.50 -1.91 13.40
N ARG A 233 2.47 -2.52 13.96
CA ARG A 233 2.22 -2.54 15.39
C ARG A 233 2.93 -3.74 15.98
N ILE A 234 4.01 -3.52 16.71
CA ILE A 234 4.84 -4.55 17.30
C ILE A 234 4.45 -4.73 18.76
N ASN A 235 4.09 -5.95 19.14
CA ASN A 235 3.85 -6.35 20.52
C ASN A 235 4.87 -7.41 20.89
N VAL A 236 5.46 -7.28 22.10
CA VAL A 236 6.42 -8.24 22.63
C VAL A 236 5.87 -8.80 23.92
N GLY A 237 5.80 -10.11 24.02
CA GLY A 237 5.35 -10.82 25.22
C GLY A 237 6.38 -11.86 25.67
N PRO A 238 6.53 -12.10 26.99
CA PRO A 238 7.35 -13.21 27.48
C PRO A 238 6.68 -14.55 27.17
N VAL A 239 7.50 -15.53 26.80
CA VAL A 239 7.10 -16.93 26.64
C VAL A 239 8.21 -17.76 27.31
N ASP A 240 7.96 -18.24 28.51
CA ASP A 240 8.95 -18.87 29.36
C ASP A 240 10.18 -17.94 29.57
N ASP A 241 11.38 -18.38 29.22
CA ASP A 241 12.62 -17.59 29.29
C ASP A 241 12.88 -16.76 28.01
N ASP A 242 11.99 -16.82 27.02
CA ASP A 242 12.14 -16.23 25.72
C ASP A 242 11.16 -15.06 25.49
N LEU A 243 11.25 -14.41 24.34
CA LEU A 243 10.32 -13.37 23.93
C LEU A 243 9.63 -13.76 22.61
N ALA A 244 8.31 -13.67 22.58
CA ALA A 244 7.55 -13.74 21.34
C ALA A 244 7.24 -12.35 20.82
N VAL A 245 7.54 -12.10 19.55
CA VAL A 245 7.28 -10.87 18.83
C VAL A 245 6.08 -11.07 17.92
N TYR A 246 5.09 -10.22 18.08
CA TYR A 246 3.87 -10.20 17.26
C TYR A 246 3.83 -8.92 16.44
N VAL A 247 3.52 -9.05 15.16
CA VAL A 247 3.37 -7.95 14.21
C VAL A 247 1.92 -7.91 13.76
N ASP A 248 1.24 -6.77 14.01
CA ASP A 248 -0.20 -6.60 13.73
C ASP A 248 -1.08 -7.71 14.36
N GLY A 249 -0.61 -8.27 15.49
CA GLY A 249 -1.28 -9.36 16.22
C GLY A 249 -1.06 -10.75 15.62
N ILE A 250 -0.13 -10.92 14.68
CA ILE A 250 0.27 -12.19 14.10
C ILE A 250 1.63 -12.59 14.68
N PRO A 251 1.85 -13.86 15.10
CA PRO A 251 3.17 -14.33 15.50
C PRO A 251 4.18 -14.10 14.38
N HIS A 252 5.31 -13.47 14.69
CA HIS A 252 6.31 -13.09 13.70
C HIS A 252 7.65 -13.80 13.93
N GLN A 253 8.21 -13.68 15.13
CA GLN A 253 9.46 -14.35 15.48
C GLN A 253 9.56 -14.56 16.99
N GLY A 254 10.40 -15.52 17.40
CA GLY A 254 10.91 -15.62 18.76
C GLY A 254 12.24 -14.89 18.89
N ILE A 255 12.56 -14.39 20.07
CA ILE A 255 13.92 -14.01 20.47
C ILE A 255 14.30 -14.97 21.58
N TRP A 256 15.23 -15.86 21.26
CA TRP A 256 15.53 -17.02 22.07
C TRP A 256 16.67 -16.77 23.04
N SER A 257 16.57 -17.29 24.25
CA SER A 257 17.66 -17.33 25.26
C SER A 257 18.71 -18.40 24.93
N GLY A 258 18.33 -19.39 24.11
CA GLY A 258 19.19 -20.41 23.53
C GLY A 258 18.60 -20.86 22.19
N MET A 259 19.41 -20.87 21.13
CA MET A 259 18.90 -21.17 19.78
C MET A 259 18.43 -22.63 19.69
N PRO A 260 17.20 -22.89 19.22
CA PRO A 260 16.66 -24.25 19.09
C PRO A 260 17.38 -24.99 17.95
N GLU A 261 18.10 -26.06 18.28
CA GLU A 261 18.90 -26.84 17.31
C GLU A 261 18.04 -27.58 16.27
N GLY A 262 16.76 -27.81 16.54
CA GLY A 262 15.83 -28.54 15.67
C GLY A 262 15.27 -27.74 14.51
N GLU A 263 15.48 -26.44 14.45
CA GLU A 263 14.87 -25.55 13.48
C GLU A 263 15.74 -25.25 12.24
N GLY A 264 15.16 -24.59 11.25
CA GLY A 264 15.77 -24.28 9.96
C GLY A 264 17.06 -23.46 10.01
N TYR A 265 17.29 -22.71 11.11
CA TYR A 265 18.48 -21.89 11.33
C TYR A 265 19.81 -22.63 11.13
N TYR A 266 19.87 -23.90 11.55
CA TYR A 266 21.09 -24.70 11.51
C TYR A 266 21.20 -25.60 10.25
N GLN A 267 20.17 -25.69 9.41
CA GLN A 267 20.10 -26.71 8.36
C GLN A 267 21.26 -26.58 7.35
N ILE A 268 21.62 -25.36 6.96
CA ILE A 268 22.74 -25.15 6.00
C ILE A 268 24.08 -25.65 6.58
N TYR A 269 24.30 -25.45 7.88
CA TYR A 269 25.49 -25.90 8.59
C TYR A 269 25.48 -27.42 8.84
N ARG A 270 24.31 -28.06 8.87
CA ARG A 270 24.20 -29.52 8.95
C ARG A 270 24.48 -30.17 7.60
N TRP A 271 24.05 -29.58 6.51
CA TRP A 271 24.36 -30.08 5.17
C TRP A 271 25.85 -30.01 4.87
N PHE A 272 26.54 -28.96 5.33
CA PHE A 272 27.95 -28.70 5.08
C PHE A 272 28.72 -28.48 6.41
N PRO A 273 28.90 -29.52 7.23
CA PRO A 273 29.40 -29.37 8.62
C PRO A 273 30.86 -28.90 8.70
N ASP A 274 31.68 -29.20 7.69
CA ASP A 274 33.08 -28.83 7.62
C ASP A 274 33.30 -27.43 7.00
N ARG A 275 32.22 -26.73 6.63
CA ARG A 275 32.31 -25.42 5.99
C ARG A 275 32.17 -24.30 7.00
N THR A 276 33.09 -23.31 6.90
CA THR A 276 32.98 -22.02 7.59
C THR A 276 32.69 -20.94 6.56
N TYR A 277 31.64 -20.16 6.78
CA TYR A 277 31.25 -19.06 5.92
C TYR A 277 31.82 -17.77 6.47
N GLN A 278 32.77 -17.12 5.76
CA GLN A 278 33.45 -15.92 6.22
C GLN A 278 32.60 -14.67 6.04
N ASP A 279 31.98 -14.50 4.87
CA ASP A 279 31.11 -13.36 4.57
C ASP A 279 29.67 -13.83 4.41
N VAL A 280 28.82 -13.43 5.34
CA VAL A 280 27.41 -13.84 5.41
C VAL A 280 26.51 -12.64 5.21
N LEU A 281 25.51 -12.76 4.33
CA LEU A 281 24.41 -11.82 4.20
C LEU A 281 23.14 -12.44 4.77
N ILE A 282 22.48 -11.72 5.67
CA ILE A 282 21.18 -12.12 6.25
C ILE A 282 20.16 -11.07 5.84
N VAL A 283 19.15 -11.46 5.06
CA VAL A 283 18.02 -10.63 4.64
C VAL A 283 16.80 -11.03 5.45
N GLY A 284 16.17 -10.04 6.10
CA GLY A 284 15.14 -10.27 7.12
C GLY A 284 15.76 -10.66 8.45
N ALA A 285 16.85 -10.00 8.85
CA ALA A 285 17.65 -10.36 10.02
C ALA A 285 16.90 -10.26 11.37
N GLY A 286 15.76 -9.55 11.39
CA GLY A 286 14.85 -9.51 12.53
C GLY A 286 15.51 -9.15 13.85
N GLY A 287 15.24 -9.94 14.88
CA GLY A 287 15.85 -9.84 16.21
C GLY A 287 17.27 -10.39 16.31
N GLY A 288 17.87 -10.87 15.20
CA GLY A 288 19.26 -11.30 15.15
C GLY A 288 19.51 -12.79 15.38
N ASN A 289 18.50 -13.65 15.34
CA ASN A 289 18.66 -15.09 15.58
C ASN A 289 19.64 -15.74 14.59
N ASP A 290 19.50 -15.46 13.28
CA ASP A 290 20.43 -15.98 12.26
C ASP A 290 21.86 -15.47 12.46
N ALA A 291 21.99 -14.22 12.92
CA ALA A 291 23.30 -13.67 13.24
C ALA A 291 23.95 -14.39 14.44
N VAL A 292 23.16 -14.79 15.45
CA VAL A 292 23.65 -15.63 16.55
C VAL A 292 24.22 -16.94 16.00
N VAL A 293 23.46 -17.65 15.17
CA VAL A 293 23.90 -18.93 14.63
C VAL A 293 25.13 -18.76 13.74
N ALA A 294 25.17 -17.76 12.88
CA ALA A 294 26.32 -17.50 12.02
C ALA A 294 27.59 -17.16 12.82
N LEU A 295 27.47 -16.38 13.92
CA LEU A 295 28.56 -16.07 14.81
C LEU A 295 29.07 -17.31 15.55
N ASP A 296 28.18 -18.17 16.05
CA ASP A 296 28.50 -19.45 16.69
C ASP A 296 29.22 -20.39 15.75
N ARG A 297 28.87 -20.37 14.46
CA ARG A 297 29.48 -21.17 13.40
C ARG A 297 30.74 -20.52 12.79
N GLY A 298 31.24 -19.46 13.39
CA GLY A 298 32.54 -18.88 13.06
C GLY A 298 32.54 -17.90 11.87
N ALA A 299 31.42 -17.24 11.59
CA ALA A 299 31.36 -16.19 10.57
C ALA A 299 32.38 -15.08 10.88
N GLY A 300 33.11 -14.64 9.84
CA GLY A 300 34.08 -13.56 9.93
C GLY A 300 33.44 -12.19 9.84
N HIS A 301 32.46 -12.03 8.95
CA HIS A 301 31.68 -10.80 8.78
C HIS A 301 30.22 -11.13 8.42
N ILE A 302 29.30 -10.37 8.99
CA ILE A 302 27.86 -10.55 8.77
C ILE A 302 27.27 -9.20 8.41
N ASP A 303 26.62 -9.11 7.23
CA ASP A 303 25.75 -7.99 6.86
C ASP A 303 24.30 -8.39 7.20
N ALA A 304 23.71 -7.76 8.23
CA ALA A 304 22.37 -8.02 8.71
C ALA A 304 21.41 -6.93 8.21
N VAL A 305 20.54 -7.28 7.24
CA VAL A 305 19.60 -6.37 6.59
C VAL A 305 18.20 -6.61 7.16
N GLU A 306 17.61 -5.57 7.73
CA GLU A 306 16.25 -5.57 8.27
C GLU A 306 15.51 -4.33 7.79
N ILE A 307 14.25 -4.49 7.36
CA ILE A 307 13.49 -3.38 6.81
C ILE A 307 12.89 -2.51 7.92
N ASP A 308 12.51 -3.10 9.05
CA ASP A 308 11.87 -2.38 10.16
C ASP A 308 12.90 -1.97 11.22
N PRO A 309 13.16 -0.66 11.37
CA PRO A 309 14.12 -0.17 12.35
C PRO A 309 13.73 -0.50 13.80
N ALA A 310 12.44 -0.68 14.09
CA ALA A 310 12.00 -1.01 15.45
C ALA A 310 12.23 -2.50 15.78
N ILE A 311 12.10 -3.39 14.80
CA ILE A 311 12.45 -4.81 14.96
C ILE A 311 13.96 -4.95 15.14
N GLN A 312 14.76 -4.24 14.33
CA GLN A 312 16.21 -4.24 14.47
C GLN A 312 16.66 -3.67 15.83
N GLN A 313 16.01 -2.60 16.30
CA GLN A 313 16.28 -2.02 17.62
C GLN A 313 15.87 -2.98 18.75
N LEU A 314 14.76 -3.69 18.60
CA LEU A 314 14.33 -4.73 19.55
C LEU A 314 15.39 -5.83 19.69
N GLY A 315 15.97 -6.29 18.56
CA GLY A 315 17.07 -7.27 18.57
C GLY A 315 18.31 -6.74 19.28
N LEU A 316 18.65 -5.45 19.07
CA LEU A 316 19.78 -4.80 19.76
C LEU A 316 19.58 -4.73 21.28
N ASP A 317 18.36 -4.38 21.73
CA ASP A 317 18.05 -4.09 23.13
C ASP A 317 17.67 -5.33 23.94
N ARG A 318 17.04 -6.33 23.28
CA ARG A 318 16.36 -7.43 23.95
C ARG A 318 16.89 -8.82 23.63
N ASN A 319 17.73 -9.00 22.59
CA ASN A 319 18.30 -10.31 22.33
C ASN A 319 19.36 -10.63 23.38
N PRO A 320 19.19 -11.69 24.20
CA PRO A 320 20.09 -11.98 25.31
C PRO A 320 21.49 -12.43 24.87
N MET A 321 21.65 -12.85 23.61
CA MET A 321 22.93 -13.23 23.03
C MET A 321 23.67 -12.07 22.37
N HIS A 322 23.04 -10.88 22.30
CA HIS A 322 23.63 -9.63 21.83
C HIS A 322 24.31 -9.68 20.45
N PRO A 323 23.77 -10.36 19.41
CA PRO A 323 24.47 -10.53 18.13
C PRO A 323 24.75 -9.19 17.45
N TYR A 324 23.87 -8.20 17.62
CA TYR A 324 24.01 -6.87 17.02
C TYR A 324 25.04 -5.96 17.71
N GLN A 325 25.63 -6.41 18.80
CA GLN A 325 26.73 -5.73 19.49
C GLN A 325 28.10 -6.34 19.11
N ASP A 326 28.13 -7.50 18.44
CA ASP A 326 29.37 -8.12 17.97
C ASP A 326 29.97 -7.27 16.83
N PRO A 327 31.28 -6.93 16.87
CA PRO A 327 31.92 -6.09 15.86
C PRO A 327 31.96 -6.73 14.46
N ARG A 328 31.72 -8.02 14.33
CA ARG A 328 31.62 -8.73 13.05
C ARG A 328 30.29 -8.50 12.36
N VAL A 329 29.27 -7.97 13.06
CA VAL A 329 27.92 -7.74 12.52
C VAL A 329 27.71 -6.28 12.15
N THR A 330 27.51 -6.03 10.87
CA THR A 330 27.11 -4.72 10.34
C THR A 330 25.60 -4.72 10.07
N ARG A 331 24.87 -3.80 10.69
CA ARG A 331 23.43 -3.66 10.56
C ARG A 331 23.05 -2.67 9.48
N TYR A 332 22.11 -3.05 8.63
CA TYR A 332 21.51 -2.18 7.60
C TYR A 332 20.00 -2.14 7.78
N THR A 333 19.45 -0.94 7.96
CA THR A 333 18.00 -0.74 7.90
C THR A 333 17.63 -0.42 6.46
N ASN A 334 17.27 -1.45 5.69
CA ASN A 334 17.00 -1.33 4.26
C ASN A 334 16.08 -2.46 3.79
N ASP A 335 15.48 -2.27 2.61
CA ASP A 335 14.86 -3.34 1.84
C ASP A 335 15.93 -4.30 1.29
N GLY A 336 15.69 -5.62 1.42
CA GLY A 336 16.68 -6.63 1.03
C GLY A 336 16.99 -6.63 -0.47
N ARG A 337 15.99 -6.40 -1.33
CA ARG A 337 16.17 -6.29 -2.77
C ARG A 337 16.95 -5.04 -3.15
N ALA A 338 16.64 -3.91 -2.51
CA ALA A 338 17.39 -2.67 -2.73
C ALA A 338 18.83 -2.77 -2.24
N PHE A 339 19.07 -3.46 -1.13
CA PHE A 339 20.42 -3.72 -0.64
C PHE A 339 21.24 -4.52 -1.66
N LEU A 340 20.71 -5.66 -2.16
CA LEU A 340 21.37 -6.46 -3.18
C LEU A 340 21.68 -5.67 -4.46
N ARG A 341 20.83 -4.72 -4.86
CA ARG A 341 21.05 -3.88 -6.04
C ARG A 341 22.13 -2.82 -5.86
N THR A 342 22.49 -2.48 -4.63
CA THR A 342 23.40 -1.38 -4.29
C THR A 342 24.74 -1.82 -3.74
N THR A 343 24.85 -3.08 -3.29
CA THR A 343 26.09 -3.65 -2.78
C THR A 343 26.92 -4.27 -3.90
N ASP A 344 28.25 -4.08 -3.85
CA ASP A 344 29.19 -4.77 -4.74
C ASP A 344 29.85 -5.99 -4.03
N LYS A 345 29.44 -6.28 -2.79
CA LYS A 345 29.99 -7.38 -2.00
C LYS A 345 29.57 -8.74 -2.53
N LYS A 346 30.43 -9.74 -2.33
CA LYS A 346 30.18 -11.15 -2.61
C LYS A 346 30.21 -11.93 -1.32
N TYR A 347 29.31 -12.91 -1.19
CA TYR A 347 29.09 -13.65 0.04
C TYR A 347 29.33 -15.14 -0.13
N ASP A 348 29.82 -15.79 0.94
CA ASP A 348 29.91 -17.25 1.04
C ASP A 348 28.52 -17.84 1.30
N LEU A 349 27.70 -17.13 2.07
CA LEU A 349 26.36 -17.54 2.44
C LEU A 349 25.41 -16.36 2.38
N VAL A 350 24.32 -16.52 1.67
CA VAL A 350 23.18 -15.59 1.70
C VAL A 350 21.98 -16.32 2.31
N ILE A 351 21.38 -15.71 3.33
CA ILE A 351 20.21 -16.26 4.05
C ILE A 351 19.01 -15.35 3.83
N PHE A 352 17.91 -15.89 3.30
CA PHE A 352 16.60 -15.25 3.43
C PHE A 352 15.89 -15.83 4.64
N ALA A 353 15.97 -15.07 5.72
CA ALA A 353 15.62 -15.47 7.09
C ALA A 353 14.16 -15.15 7.40
N LEU A 354 13.21 -16.01 7.00
CA LEU A 354 11.78 -15.80 7.23
C LEU A 354 11.29 -14.38 6.84
N PRO A 355 11.68 -13.82 5.69
CA PRO A 355 11.43 -12.42 5.37
C PRO A 355 9.98 -12.13 4.93
N ASP A 356 9.01 -12.90 5.38
CA ASP A 356 7.60 -12.67 5.15
C ASP A 356 7.03 -11.70 6.18
N SER A 357 6.52 -10.58 5.71
CA SER A 357 6.07 -9.51 6.60
C SER A 357 4.59 -9.59 6.97
N LEU A 358 3.80 -10.44 6.33
CA LEU A 358 2.34 -10.51 6.48
C LEU A 358 1.62 -9.15 6.32
N THR A 359 2.32 -8.15 5.83
CA THR A 359 1.86 -6.77 5.73
C THR A 359 1.99 -6.29 4.29
N LEU A 360 1.06 -5.46 3.86
CA LEU A 360 1.02 -4.95 2.51
C LEU A 360 1.91 -3.71 2.37
N VAL A 361 2.66 -3.61 1.27
CA VAL A 361 3.64 -2.54 1.00
C VAL A 361 3.01 -1.17 0.95
N SER A 362 1.82 -1.07 0.39
CA SER A 362 1.18 0.23 0.16
C SER A 362 -0.34 0.10 0.16
N SER A 363 -0.99 1.24 0.35
CA SER A 363 -2.43 1.39 0.20
C SER A 363 -2.95 1.25 -1.24
N THR A 364 -2.09 1.02 -2.21
CA THR A 364 -2.38 1.14 -3.64
C THR A 364 -1.93 -0.05 -4.49
N GLY A 365 -1.76 -1.24 -3.93
CA GLY A 365 -1.39 -2.42 -4.71
C GLY A 365 -1.62 -3.71 -3.94
N ASN A 366 -1.95 -4.80 -4.64
CA ASN A 366 -2.05 -6.15 -4.04
C ASN A 366 -0.67 -6.77 -3.75
N LEU A 367 0.32 -5.92 -3.39
CA LEU A 367 1.69 -6.32 -3.15
C LEU A 367 1.99 -6.35 -1.65
N ARG A 368 2.58 -7.43 -1.20
CA ARG A 368 3.16 -7.54 0.15
C ARG A 368 4.56 -6.93 0.16
N LEU A 369 5.04 -6.58 1.34
CA LEU A 369 6.34 -5.95 1.54
C LEU A 369 7.48 -6.79 0.94
N GLU A 370 7.37 -8.12 1.06
CA GLU A 370 8.32 -9.10 0.57
C GLU A 370 8.12 -9.52 -0.90
N SER A 371 7.06 -9.06 -1.58
CA SER A 371 6.69 -9.58 -2.91
C SER A 371 7.85 -9.57 -3.92
N PHE A 372 8.64 -8.50 -3.95
CA PHE A 372 9.78 -8.38 -4.85
C PHE A 372 11.07 -9.06 -4.35
N LEU A 373 11.06 -9.59 -3.15
CA LEU A 373 12.17 -10.38 -2.62
C LEU A 373 12.07 -11.84 -3.10
N PHE A 374 10.85 -12.30 -3.39
CA PHE A 374 10.57 -13.65 -3.85
C PHE A 374 10.15 -13.64 -5.33
N THR A 375 11.03 -13.20 -6.21
CA THR A 375 10.91 -13.29 -7.66
C THR A 375 12.13 -13.99 -8.26
N ILE A 376 12.01 -14.53 -9.47
CA ILE A 376 13.14 -15.14 -10.16
C ILE A 376 14.29 -14.13 -10.26
N GLU A 377 14.01 -12.88 -10.62
CA GLU A 377 14.99 -11.82 -10.76
C GLU A 377 15.64 -11.46 -9.41
N ALA A 378 14.95 -11.67 -8.28
CA ALA A 378 15.56 -11.54 -6.95
C ALA A 378 16.60 -12.63 -6.72
N PHE A 379 16.25 -13.88 -7.03
CA PHE A 379 17.15 -15.02 -6.87
C PHE A 379 18.34 -14.94 -7.82
N GLU A 380 18.16 -14.46 -9.06
CA GLU A 380 19.26 -14.15 -9.97
C GLU A 380 20.19 -13.07 -9.39
N SER A 381 19.62 -12.03 -8.77
CA SER A 381 20.42 -11.01 -8.08
C SER A 381 21.20 -11.61 -6.90
N VAL A 382 20.64 -12.56 -6.14
CA VAL A 382 21.39 -13.29 -5.11
C VAL A 382 22.52 -14.10 -5.74
N ARG A 383 22.23 -14.89 -6.79
CA ARG A 383 23.26 -15.68 -7.53
C ARG A 383 24.44 -14.81 -7.92
N ASP A 384 24.17 -13.62 -8.45
CA ASP A 384 25.20 -12.69 -8.89
C ASP A 384 26.04 -12.12 -7.75
N HIS A 385 25.58 -12.22 -6.48
CA HIS A 385 26.30 -11.81 -5.27
C HIS A 385 26.91 -12.99 -4.50
N LEU A 386 26.81 -14.21 -4.98
CA LEU A 386 27.55 -15.33 -4.41
C LEU A 386 29.02 -15.34 -4.88
N LYS A 387 29.89 -15.83 -4.00
CA LYS A 387 31.24 -16.24 -4.34
C LYS A 387 31.22 -17.52 -5.18
N PRO A 388 32.33 -17.89 -5.86
CA PRO A 388 32.37 -19.08 -6.71
C PRO A 388 32.02 -20.41 -6.02
N ASP A 389 32.10 -20.47 -4.70
CA ASP A 389 31.77 -21.59 -3.83
C ASP A 389 30.70 -21.22 -2.79
N GLY A 390 29.92 -20.16 -3.07
CA GLY A 390 28.87 -19.66 -2.21
C GLY A 390 27.58 -20.47 -2.31
N VAL A 391 26.69 -20.25 -1.34
CA VAL A 391 25.38 -20.87 -1.26
C VAL A 391 24.30 -19.88 -0.82
N PHE A 392 23.13 -20.00 -1.41
CA PHE A 392 21.92 -19.31 -1.03
C PHE A 392 21.02 -20.26 -0.28
N VAL A 393 20.47 -19.83 0.85
CA VAL A 393 19.48 -20.58 1.61
C VAL A 393 18.27 -19.72 1.93
N LEU A 394 17.10 -20.30 1.79
CA LEU A 394 15.85 -19.70 2.21
C LEU A 394 15.04 -20.72 3.03
N TYR A 395 14.33 -20.24 4.04
CA TYR A 395 13.48 -21.09 4.86
C TYR A 395 12.31 -20.30 5.44
N ASN A 396 11.17 -20.99 5.58
CA ASN A 396 9.96 -20.43 6.15
C ASN A 396 8.96 -21.53 6.54
N TYR A 397 7.87 -21.11 7.23
CA TYR A 397 6.67 -21.93 7.45
C TYR A 397 5.72 -21.77 6.24
N TYR A 398 5.96 -22.50 5.16
CA TYR A 398 5.25 -22.33 3.89
C TYR A 398 3.81 -22.84 3.89
N ARG A 399 3.44 -23.73 4.82
CA ARG A 399 2.08 -24.28 5.05
C ARG A 399 1.48 -25.09 3.91
N GLU A 400 1.84 -24.78 2.67
CA GLU A 400 1.31 -25.42 1.47
C GLU A 400 2.44 -26.04 0.65
N PRO A 401 2.37 -27.36 0.35
CA PRO A 401 3.41 -28.03 -0.43
C PRO A 401 3.61 -27.44 -1.82
N TRP A 402 2.55 -26.91 -2.45
CA TRP A 402 2.67 -26.24 -3.76
C TRP A 402 3.52 -24.97 -3.71
N LEU A 403 3.56 -24.28 -2.57
CA LEU A 403 4.39 -23.09 -2.41
C LEU A 403 5.87 -23.46 -2.32
N VAL A 404 6.21 -24.56 -1.65
CA VAL A 404 7.57 -25.12 -1.63
C VAL A 404 8.00 -25.54 -3.03
N ALA A 405 7.13 -26.27 -3.77
CA ALA A 405 7.39 -26.65 -5.15
C ALA A 405 7.54 -25.44 -6.10
N LYS A 406 6.81 -24.34 -5.85
CA LYS A 406 6.97 -23.09 -6.58
C LYS A 406 8.36 -22.49 -6.35
N LEU A 407 8.82 -22.41 -5.11
CA LEU A 407 10.14 -21.89 -4.75
C LEU A 407 11.26 -22.79 -5.28
N GLU A 408 11.10 -24.12 -5.21
CA GLU A 408 12.01 -25.09 -5.81
C GLU A 408 12.20 -24.80 -7.31
N GLY A 409 11.11 -24.69 -8.09
CA GLY A 409 11.18 -24.37 -9.50
C GLY A 409 11.74 -22.98 -9.81
N MET A 410 11.52 -21.99 -8.93
CA MET A 410 12.10 -20.65 -9.09
C MET A 410 13.61 -20.65 -8.83
N LEU A 411 14.09 -21.39 -7.84
CA LEU A 411 15.52 -21.60 -7.59
C LEU A 411 16.18 -22.30 -8.78
N GLU A 412 15.62 -23.41 -9.24
CA GLU A 412 16.12 -24.14 -10.42
C GLU A 412 16.19 -23.22 -11.65
N THR A 413 15.18 -22.35 -11.85
CA THR A 413 15.18 -21.38 -12.95
C THR A 413 16.31 -20.36 -12.81
N ALA A 414 16.54 -19.84 -11.60
CA ALA A 414 17.51 -18.78 -11.34
C ALA A 414 18.97 -19.30 -11.34
N PHE A 415 19.21 -20.49 -10.81
CA PHE A 415 20.55 -21.07 -10.63
C PHE A 415 20.93 -22.09 -11.70
N GLY A 416 19.95 -22.71 -12.37
CA GLY A 416 20.15 -23.72 -13.41
C GLY A 416 20.43 -25.11 -12.90
N THR A 417 20.31 -25.34 -11.59
CA THR A 417 20.48 -26.62 -10.91
C THR A 417 19.32 -26.87 -9.97
N PRO A 418 18.90 -28.12 -9.72
CA PRO A 418 17.88 -28.42 -8.72
C PRO A 418 18.40 -28.05 -7.31
N PRO A 419 17.61 -27.34 -6.50
CA PRO A 419 17.98 -27.04 -5.14
C PRO A 419 17.92 -28.28 -4.24
N ILE A 420 18.64 -28.25 -3.12
CA ILE A 420 18.45 -29.22 -2.04
C ILE A 420 17.37 -28.73 -1.08
N LEU A 421 16.58 -29.68 -0.55
CA LEU A 421 15.41 -29.42 0.26
C LEU A 421 15.43 -30.24 1.55
N ARG A 422 14.98 -29.63 2.66
CA ARG A 422 14.61 -30.31 3.90
C ARG A 422 13.26 -29.79 4.38
N THR A 423 12.38 -30.70 4.76
CA THR A 423 11.06 -30.39 5.33
C THR A 423 11.01 -30.75 6.81
N PHE A 424 10.31 -29.94 7.59
CA PHE A 424 10.08 -30.13 9.02
C PHE A 424 8.57 -30.04 9.29
N ASP A 425 8.02 -31.03 9.96
CA ASP A 425 6.63 -31.05 10.46
C ASP A 425 5.55 -30.67 9.42
N GLU A 426 5.73 -31.04 8.14
CA GLU A 426 4.84 -30.75 7.00
C GLU A 426 4.61 -29.24 6.71
N VAL A 427 5.17 -28.35 7.51
CA VAL A 427 4.86 -26.91 7.49
C VAL A 427 6.09 -26.05 7.19
N GLN A 428 7.22 -26.36 7.80
CA GLN A 428 8.48 -25.67 7.58
C GLN A 428 9.32 -26.36 6.51
N ALA A 429 9.95 -25.59 5.63
CA ALA A 429 10.93 -26.09 4.68
C ALA A 429 12.14 -25.19 4.60
N VAL A 430 13.30 -25.78 4.34
CA VAL A 430 14.57 -25.14 4.04
C VAL A 430 14.97 -25.56 2.63
N LEU A 431 15.27 -24.60 1.77
CA LEU A 431 15.78 -24.81 0.42
C LEU A 431 17.14 -24.13 0.30
N ALA A 432 18.08 -24.77 -0.39
CA ALA A 432 19.36 -24.16 -0.70
C ALA A 432 19.78 -24.45 -2.14
N ASP A 433 20.42 -23.46 -2.77
CA ASP A 433 20.97 -23.56 -4.11
C ASP A 433 22.20 -22.66 -4.26
N GLY A 434 22.90 -22.81 -5.36
CA GLY A 434 24.09 -22.03 -5.65
C GLY A 434 25.30 -22.87 -6.08
N PRO A 435 26.44 -22.24 -6.32
CA PRO A 435 27.64 -22.95 -6.78
C PRO A 435 28.05 -24.13 -5.91
N MET A 436 27.86 -24.03 -4.59
CA MET A 436 28.16 -25.13 -3.64
C MET A 436 27.24 -26.33 -3.84
N VAL A 437 25.94 -26.11 -4.08
CA VAL A 437 24.96 -27.17 -4.35
C VAL A 437 25.20 -27.77 -5.74
N ALA A 438 25.46 -26.92 -6.74
CA ALA A 438 25.79 -27.37 -8.08
C ALA A 438 27.05 -28.31 -8.11
N ALA A 439 28.01 -28.04 -7.24
CA ALA A 439 29.21 -28.89 -7.11
C ALA A 439 28.94 -30.29 -6.56
N LEU A 440 27.77 -30.55 -5.99
CA LEU A 440 27.34 -31.91 -5.57
C LEU A 440 27.03 -32.80 -6.76
N ASP A 441 26.77 -32.28 -7.94
CA ASP A 441 26.40 -33.00 -9.17
C ASP A 441 25.31 -34.05 -8.96
N GLY A 442 24.27 -33.67 -8.19
CA GLY A 442 23.15 -34.57 -7.81
C GLY A 442 23.46 -35.54 -6.66
N ALA A 443 24.64 -35.49 -6.06
CA ALA A 443 24.93 -36.26 -4.85
C ALA A 443 24.31 -35.62 -3.61
N ALA A 444 24.03 -36.42 -2.59
CA ALA A 444 23.61 -35.89 -1.30
C ALA A 444 24.70 -35.04 -0.63
N PRO A 445 24.36 -33.98 0.11
CA PRO A 445 25.33 -33.23 0.90
C PRO A 445 25.99 -34.12 1.97
N PRO A 446 27.21 -33.75 2.42
CA PRO A 446 28.01 -34.70 3.25
C PRO A 446 27.45 -34.89 4.66
N GLY A 447 26.65 -33.96 5.18
CA GLY A 447 26.33 -33.97 6.61
C GLY A 447 24.92 -34.38 6.97
N ASP A 448 23.93 -34.13 6.14
CA ASP A 448 22.51 -34.47 6.45
C ASP A 448 21.75 -34.85 5.17
N GLN A 449 20.64 -35.52 5.36
CA GLN A 449 19.79 -35.98 4.25
C GLN A 449 19.04 -34.80 3.59
N VAL A 450 18.63 -35.06 2.35
CA VAL A 450 17.69 -34.22 1.62
C VAL A 450 16.36 -34.95 1.49
N ASP A 451 15.28 -34.13 1.49
CA ASP A 451 13.94 -34.67 1.25
C ASP A 451 13.54 -34.42 -0.21
N THR A 452 12.54 -35.13 -0.67
CA THR A 452 11.88 -34.85 -1.94
C THR A 452 10.42 -34.56 -1.69
N LEU A 453 9.89 -33.53 -2.34
CA LEU A 453 8.47 -33.24 -2.24
C LEU A 453 7.66 -34.37 -2.89
N PRO A 454 6.56 -34.79 -2.26
CA PRO A 454 5.62 -35.70 -2.92
C PRO A 454 5.03 -34.99 -4.16
N PRO A 455 4.63 -35.79 -5.21
CA PRO A 455 3.99 -35.21 -6.38
C PRO A 455 2.80 -34.33 -6.01
N GLN A 456 2.82 -33.08 -6.46
CA GLN A 456 1.78 -32.13 -6.13
C GLN A 456 0.50 -32.43 -6.90
N ALA A 457 -0.64 -32.44 -6.20
CA ALA A 457 -1.94 -32.52 -6.83
C ALA A 457 -2.29 -31.18 -7.49
N GLY A 458 -2.80 -31.23 -8.74
CA GLY A 458 -3.25 -30.04 -9.47
C GLY A 458 -2.20 -29.45 -10.43
N PRO A 459 -2.45 -28.26 -10.97
CA PRO A 459 -1.55 -27.62 -11.95
C PRO A 459 -0.23 -27.22 -11.32
N THR A 460 0.83 -27.23 -12.12
CA THR A 460 2.14 -26.70 -11.75
C THR A 460 2.00 -25.22 -11.34
N PRO A 461 2.55 -24.81 -10.18
CA PRO A 461 2.48 -23.41 -9.75
C PRO A 461 3.20 -22.49 -10.73
N THR A 462 2.60 -21.32 -10.98
CA THR A 462 3.25 -20.29 -11.80
C THR A 462 4.32 -19.58 -10.98
N GLN A 463 5.52 -19.50 -11.51
CA GLN A 463 6.66 -18.83 -10.87
C GLN A 463 6.42 -17.32 -10.76
N ALA A 464 6.86 -16.73 -9.65
CA ALA A 464 6.77 -15.29 -9.44
C ALA A 464 7.92 -14.57 -10.13
N THR A 465 7.58 -13.47 -10.82
CA THR A 465 8.52 -12.57 -11.52
C THR A 465 8.30 -11.13 -11.09
N ASP A 466 9.20 -10.22 -11.41
CA ASP A 466 9.03 -8.79 -11.12
C ASP A 466 7.78 -8.19 -11.81
N ASP A 467 7.29 -8.81 -12.88
CA ASP A 467 6.02 -8.41 -13.51
C ASP A 467 4.79 -9.06 -12.84
N TRP A 468 4.92 -10.27 -12.33
CA TRP A 468 3.87 -11.01 -11.63
C TRP A 468 4.34 -11.50 -10.24
N PRO A 469 4.53 -10.57 -9.26
CA PRO A 469 5.19 -10.85 -7.98
C PRO A 469 4.22 -11.42 -6.92
N PHE A 470 3.41 -12.40 -7.31
CA PHE A 470 2.39 -13.00 -6.43
C PHE A 470 2.83 -14.39 -5.97
N LEU A 471 3.80 -14.42 -5.02
CA LEU A 471 4.35 -15.66 -4.47
C LEU A 471 3.25 -16.56 -3.89
N TYR A 472 2.34 -16.00 -3.09
CA TYR A 472 1.32 -16.72 -2.33
C TYR A 472 0.05 -17.05 -3.13
N LEU A 473 0.07 -16.83 -4.43
CA LEU A 473 -0.97 -17.23 -5.37
C LEU A 473 -0.44 -18.36 -6.26
N ARG A 474 -1.13 -19.49 -6.30
CA ARG A 474 -0.67 -20.68 -7.01
C ARG A 474 -0.58 -20.47 -8.52
N SER A 475 -1.58 -19.83 -9.11
CA SER A 475 -1.67 -19.55 -10.54
C SER A 475 -2.35 -18.20 -10.81
N PRO A 476 -2.13 -17.58 -11.99
CA PRO A 476 -2.78 -16.33 -12.37
C PRO A 476 -4.31 -16.45 -12.36
N SER A 477 -4.93 -15.95 -11.30
CA SER A 477 -6.38 -16.04 -11.11
C SER A 477 -6.87 -14.99 -10.11
N ILE A 478 -8.12 -14.57 -10.24
CA ILE A 478 -8.80 -13.78 -9.21
C ILE A 478 -9.66 -14.75 -8.40
N GLN A 479 -9.28 -14.97 -7.16
CA GLN A 479 -9.97 -15.91 -6.29
C GLN A 479 -11.42 -15.47 -6.01
N PRO A 480 -12.37 -16.41 -5.79
CA PRO A 480 -13.80 -16.11 -5.64
C PRO A 480 -14.11 -15.10 -4.52
N HIS A 481 -13.35 -15.11 -3.43
CA HIS A 481 -13.53 -14.16 -2.33
C HIS A 481 -13.20 -12.71 -2.73
N TYR A 482 -12.21 -12.48 -3.63
CA TYR A 482 -11.95 -11.16 -4.21
C TYR A 482 -13.12 -10.71 -5.10
N LEU A 483 -13.63 -11.60 -5.97
CA LEU A 483 -14.77 -11.28 -6.82
C LEU A 483 -16.02 -10.91 -6.00
N LEU A 484 -16.26 -11.63 -4.90
CA LEU A 484 -17.34 -11.32 -3.98
C LEU A 484 -17.16 -9.96 -3.31
N ALA A 485 -15.97 -9.69 -2.77
CA ALA A 485 -15.64 -8.40 -2.16
C ALA A 485 -15.78 -7.24 -3.15
N LEU A 486 -15.26 -7.38 -4.36
CA LEU A 486 -15.38 -6.38 -5.42
C LEU A 486 -16.83 -6.18 -5.87
N GLY A 487 -17.63 -7.26 -5.92
CA GLY A 487 -19.07 -7.18 -6.17
C GLY A 487 -19.80 -6.34 -5.11
N PHE A 488 -19.46 -6.51 -3.82
CA PHE A 488 -20.00 -5.67 -2.74
C PHE A 488 -19.53 -4.21 -2.85
N VAL A 489 -18.27 -3.97 -3.16
CA VAL A 489 -17.73 -2.62 -3.38
C VAL A 489 -18.53 -1.90 -4.48
N LEU A 490 -18.75 -2.57 -5.61
CA LEU A 490 -19.51 -2.02 -6.72
C LEU A 490 -20.99 -1.79 -6.37
N LEU A 491 -21.59 -2.70 -5.61
CA LEU A 491 -22.97 -2.55 -5.13
C LEU A 491 -23.10 -1.33 -4.20
N VAL A 492 -22.21 -1.18 -3.22
CA VAL A 492 -22.20 -0.02 -2.30
C VAL A 492 -21.97 1.28 -3.08
N ALA A 493 -21.08 1.27 -4.08
CA ALA A 493 -20.85 2.42 -4.96
C ALA A 493 -22.12 2.80 -5.73
N LEU A 494 -22.77 1.84 -6.35
CA LEU A 494 -24.01 2.05 -7.12
C LEU A 494 -25.12 2.61 -6.21
N LEU A 495 -25.35 1.99 -5.05
CA LEU A 495 -26.35 2.43 -4.08
C LEU A 495 -26.00 3.82 -3.52
N GLY A 496 -24.74 4.10 -3.25
CA GLY A 496 -24.26 5.40 -2.77
C GLY A 496 -24.50 6.52 -3.79
N VAL A 497 -24.15 6.29 -5.05
CA VAL A 497 -24.38 7.26 -6.15
C VAL A 497 -25.87 7.46 -6.40
N ALA A 498 -26.66 6.38 -6.50
CA ALA A 498 -28.10 6.47 -6.67
C ALA A 498 -28.78 7.17 -5.47
N GLY A 499 -28.39 6.82 -4.25
CA GLY A 499 -28.89 7.46 -3.01
C GLY A 499 -28.53 8.95 -2.94
N SER A 500 -27.30 9.33 -3.32
CA SER A 500 -26.90 10.74 -3.36
C SER A 500 -27.72 11.54 -4.38
N ALA A 501 -27.94 11.00 -5.56
CA ALA A 501 -28.77 11.61 -6.60
C ALA A 501 -30.23 11.81 -6.14
N ALA A 502 -30.81 10.79 -5.48
CA ALA A 502 -32.17 10.84 -4.96
C ALA A 502 -32.32 11.88 -3.84
N VAL A 503 -31.36 11.94 -2.90
CA VAL A 503 -31.38 12.88 -1.77
C VAL A 503 -31.18 14.32 -2.21
N THR A 504 -30.31 14.55 -3.19
CA THR A 504 -30.01 15.91 -3.66
C THR A 504 -31.01 16.42 -4.68
N LYS A 505 -31.87 15.53 -5.21
CA LYS A 505 -32.79 15.84 -6.33
C LYS A 505 -32.08 16.50 -7.51
N THR A 506 -30.78 16.33 -7.61
CA THR A 506 -29.98 16.85 -8.71
C THR A 506 -29.83 15.74 -9.75
N PRO A 507 -30.19 16.00 -11.01
CA PRO A 507 -29.95 15.02 -12.06
C PRO A 507 -28.44 14.78 -12.19
N LEU A 508 -28.05 13.55 -12.46
CA LEU A 508 -26.67 13.19 -12.79
C LEU A 508 -26.23 13.78 -14.16
N SER A 509 -27.02 14.69 -14.73
CA SER A 509 -26.76 15.35 -16.02
C SER A 509 -25.46 16.13 -16.11
N GLY A 510 -24.81 16.41 -14.97
CA GLY A 510 -23.47 17.00 -14.93
C GLY A 510 -22.34 15.97 -14.81
N PHE A 511 -22.66 14.67 -14.73
CA PHE A 511 -21.63 13.61 -14.70
C PHE A 511 -20.80 13.64 -15.98
N SER A 512 -19.47 13.58 -15.82
CA SER A 512 -18.54 13.64 -16.94
C SER A 512 -17.89 12.30 -17.21
N PRO A 513 -18.31 11.57 -18.28
CA PRO A 513 -17.64 10.32 -18.65
C PRO A 513 -16.15 10.51 -18.95
N HIS A 514 -15.76 11.67 -19.47
CA HIS A 514 -14.36 12.00 -19.71
C HIS A 514 -13.53 11.98 -18.43
N PHE A 515 -13.95 12.72 -17.37
CA PHE A 515 -13.25 12.73 -16.10
C PHE A 515 -13.33 11.40 -15.36
N PHE A 516 -14.40 10.67 -15.51
CA PHE A 516 -14.56 9.33 -14.96
C PHE A 516 -13.51 8.37 -15.53
N VAL A 517 -13.36 8.33 -16.85
CA VAL A 517 -12.36 7.47 -17.50
C VAL A 517 -10.94 7.94 -17.20
N LEU A 518 -10.69 9.25 -17.08
CA LEU A 518 -9.41 9.78 -16.62
C LEU A 518 -9.08 9.29 -15.20
N GLY A 519 -10.08 9.20 -14.31
CA GLY A 519 -9.90 8.69 -12.95
C GLY A 519 -9.49 7.22 -12.95
N ILE A 520 -10.16 6.37 -13.73
CA ILE A 520 -9.79 4.95 -13.86
C ILE A 520 -8.34 4.82 -14.36
N ALA A 521 -8.03 5.53 -15.45
CA ALA A 521 -6.70 5.47 -16.07
C ALA A 521 -5.60 5.97 -15.15
N PHE A 522 -5.85 7.05 -14.40
CA PHE A 522 -4.87 7.64 -13.49
C PHE A 522 -4.57 6.70 -12.31
N MET A 523 -5.61 6.09 -11.71
CA MET A 523 -5.43 5.14 -10.62
C MET A 523 -4.53 3.97 -11.03
N LEU A 524 -4.80 3.35 -12.19
CA LEU A 524 -3.98 2.25 -12.70
C LEU A 524 -2.53 2.69 -13.01
N LEU A 525 -2.37 3.90 -13.55
CA LEU A 525 -1.06 4.46 -13.84
C LEU A 525 -0.28 4.75 -12.56
N GLU A 526 -0.94 5.26 -11.53
CA GLU A 526 -0.37 5.50 -10.20
C GLU A 526 0.12 4.19 -9.58
N THR A 527 -0.73 3.16 -9.54
CA THR A 527 -0.35 1.82 -9.05
C THR A 527 0.87 1.27 -9.79
N ARG A 528 0.86 1.31 -11.13
CA ARG A 528 2.01 0.82 -11.92
C ARG A 528 3.29 1.61 -11.63
N SER A 529 3.17 2.92 -11.42
CA SER A 529 4.32 3.78 -11.09
C SER A 529 4.89 3.45 -9.71
N LEU A 530 4.03 3.23 -8.71
CA LEU A 530 4.45 2.80 -7.37
C LEU A 530 5.17 1.45 -7.40
N VAL A 531 4.66 0.49 -8.18
CA VAL A 531 5.33 -0.79 -8.44
C VAL A 531 6.75 -0.56 -9.03
N SER A 532 6.86 0.30 -10.04
CA SER A 532 8.17 0.65 -10.63
C SER A 532 9.11 1.29 -9.61
N PHE A 533 8.60 2.17 -8.75
CA PHE A 533 9.42 2.79 -7.69
C PHE A 533 9.86 1.78 -6.63
N SER A 534 8.97 0.87 -6.25
CA SER A 534 9.31 -0.21 -5.31
C SER A 534 10.41 -1.12 -5.88
N LEU A 535 10.35 -1.43 -7.16
CA LEU A 535 11.41 -2.18 -7.85
C LEU A 535 12.73 -1.41 -7.94
N LEU A 536 12.70 -0.09 -8.14
CA LEU A 536 13.92 0.73 -8.33
C LEU A 536 14.59 1.08 -7.00
N PHE A 537 13.82 1.48 -6.01
CA PHE A 537 14.31 2.09 -4.77
C PHE A 537 14.02 1.25 -3.51
N GLY A 538 13.35 0.11 -3.67
CA GLY A 538 12.90 -0.75 -2.58
C GLY A 538 11.50 -0.39 -2.07
N THR A 539 10.97 -1.27 -1.22
CA THR A 539 9.60 -1.20 -0.70
C THR A 539 9.51 -0.45 0.63
N THR A 540 10.53 0.35 0.98
CA THR A 540 10.53 1.05 2.26
C THR A 540 9.40 2.07 2.35
N TRP A 541 8.88 2.27 3.58
CA TRP A 541 7.83 3.26 3.85
C TRP A 541 8.22 4.67 3.38
N LEU A 542 9.50 5.01 3.46
CA LEU A 542 10.03 6.31 3.01
C LEU A 542 9.92 6.43 1.49
N VAL A 543 10.29 5.39 0.74
CA VAL A 543 10.17 5.35 -0.72
C VAL A 543 8.71 5.53 -1.13
N ASN A 544 7.80 4.82 -0.48
CA ASN A 544 6.36 4.93 -0.76
C ASN A 544 5.83 6.34 -0.44
N ALA A 545 6.17 6.91 0.72
CA ALA A 545 5.76 8.27 1.08
C ALA A 545 6.30 9.32 0.11
N LEU A 546 7.57 9.18 -0.31
CA LEU A 546 8.19 10.08 -1.29
C LEU A 546 7.57 9.93 -2.68
N ALA A 547 7.20 8.71 -3.09
CA ALA A 547 6.54 8.47 -4.38
C ALA A 547 5.16 9.15 -4.43
N PHE A 548 4.32 8.98 -3.40
CA PHE A 548 3.04 9.70 -3.29
C PHE A 548 3.23 11.21 -3.28
N PHE A 549 4.17 11.70 -2.50
CA PHE A 549 4.47 13.13 -2.44
C PHE A 549 4.92 13.66 -3.81
N ALA A 550 5.76 12.92 -4.53
CA ALA A 550 6.24 13.27 -5.86
C ALA A 550 5.10 13.25 -6.91
N ILE A 551 4.16 12.30 -6.83
CA ILE A 551 2.96 12.27 -7.68
C ILE A 551 2.15 13.56 -7.47
N LEU A 552 1.83 13.94 -6.24
CA LEU A 552 1.10 15.18 -5.95
C LEU A 552 1.90 16.44 -6.32
N ALA A 553 3.21 16.44 -6.10
CA ALA A 553 4.07 17.54 -6.54
C ALA A 553 4.02 17.69 -8.07
N SER A 554 4.00 16.58 -8.82
CA SER A 554 3.83 16.60 -10.27
C SER A 554 2.49 17.20 -10.71
N VAL A 555 1.41 17.00 -9.94
CA VAL A 555 0.12 17.67 -10.15
C VAL A 555 0.25 19.16 -10.02
N LEU A 556 0.91 19.67 -8.95
CA LEU A 556 1.16 21.11 -8.77
C LEU A 556 1.97 21.69 -9.92
N VAL A 557 3.03 21.01 -10.35
CA VAL A 557 3.83 21.44 -11.52
C VAL A 557 2.96 21.47 -12.78
N ALA A 558 2.12 20.45 -13.00
CA ALA A 558 1.20 20.43 -14.14
C ALA A 558 0.18 21.59 -14.12
N ILE A 559 -0.34 21.94 -12.93
CA ILE A 559 -1.20 23.12 -12.74
C ILE A 559 -0.46 24.40 -13.13
N LEU A 560 0.78 24.58 -12.64
CA LEU A 560 1.60 25.77 -12.93
C LEU A 560 1.93 25.87 -14.42
N VAL A 561 2.28 24.75 -15.06
CA VAL A 561 2.55 24.67 -16.51
C VAL A 561 1.32 25.09 -17.30
N ASN A 562 0.14 24.49 -17.01
CA ASN A 562 -1.11 24.86 -17.69
C ASN A 562 -1.54 26.32 -17.44
N ALA A 563 -1.32 26.83 -16.22
CA ALA A 563 -1.64 28.23 -15.90
C ALA A 563 -0.75 29.22 -16.64
N ARG A 564 0.56 28.93 -16.80
CA ARG A 564 1.53 29.83 -17.44
C ARG A 564 1.55 29.71 -18.97
N LEU A 565 1.64 28.48 -19.49
CA LEU A 565 1.79 28.23 -20.93
C LEU A 565 0.47 28.31 -21.69
N LYS A 566 -0.68 28.30 -20.98
CA LYS A 566 -2.03 28.38 -21.57
C LYS A 566 -2.18 27.45 -22.77
N ILE A 567 -1.83 26.16 -22.58
CA ILE A 567 -1.83 25.15 -23.64
C ILE A 567 -3.17 25.20 -24.37
N ARG A 568 -3.14 25.33 -25.70
CA ARG A 568 -4.35 25.52 -26.53
C ARG A 568 -4.91 24.22 -27.09
N HIS A 569 -4.08 23.20 -27.29
CA HIS A 569 -4.46 21.94 -27.95
C HIS A 569 -4.14 20.74 -27.07
N SER A 570 -5.10 19.81 -26.93
CA SER A 570 -4.92 18.58 -26.17
C SER A 570 -4.16 17.48 -26.95
N ARG A 571 -4.21 17.53 -28.30
CA ARG A 571 -3.61 16.48 -29.16
C ARG A 571 -2.13 16.20 -28.83
N PRO A 572 -1.22 17.19 -28.75
CA PRO A 572 0.17 16.94 -28.43
C PRO A 572 0.36 16.36 -27.03
N LEU A 573 -0.48 16.74 -26.04
CA LEU A 573 -0.40 16.17 -24.68
C LEU A 573 -0.73 14.68 -24.68
N TYR A 574 -1.80 14.27 -25.36
CA TYR A 574 -2.16 12.87 -25.49
C TYR A 574 -1.12 12.09 -26.31
N ALA A 575 -0.57 12.67 -27.38
CA ALA A 575 0.50 12.03 -28.17
C ALA A 575 1.75 11.78 -27.31
N LEU A 576 2.20 12.78 -26.54
CA LEU A 576 3.33 12.62 -25.62
C LEU A 576 3.03 11.58 -24.52
N LEU A 577 1.81 11.58 -23.99
CA LEU A 577 1.38 10.59 -23.00
C LEU A 577 1.45 9.16 -23.55
N PHE A 578 0.93 8.92 -24.77
CA PHE A 578 1.02 7.60 -25.42
C PHE A 578 2.47 7.18 -25.68
N VAL A 579 3.32 8.13 -26.10
CA VAL A 579 4.77 7.85 -26.26
C VAL A 579 5.38 7.47 -24.91
N ALA A 580 5.09 8.22 -23.84
CA ALA A 580 5.63 7.92 -22.51
C ALA A 580 5.13 6.56 -21.97
N ILE A 581 3.85 6.23 -22.15
CA ILE A 581 3.30 4.91 -21.79
C ILE A 581 3.98 3.81 -22.63
N GLY A 582 4.17 4.03 -23.94
CA GLY A 582 4.86 3.10 -24.82
C GLY A 582 6.32 2.87 -24.42
N VAL A 583 7.04 3.93 -24.03
CA VAL A 583 8.41 3.84 -23.51
C VAL A 583 8.41 3.06 -22.20
N ALA A 584 7.54 3.38 -21.25
CA ALA A 584 7.45 2.67 -19.95
C ALA A 584 7.07 1.18 -20.11
N PHE A 585 6.30 0.86 -21.16
CA PHE A 585 5.98 -0.53 -21.51
C PHE A 585 7.18 -1.26 -22.14
N ALA A 586 7.92 -0.60 -23.05
CA ALA A 586 9.01 -1.20 -23.82
C ALA A 586 10.33 -1.29 -23.01
N LEU A 587 10.55 -0.36 -22.08
CA LEU A 587 11.75 -0.27 -21.25
C LEU A 587 11.37 -0.46 -19.78
N PRO A 588 11.31 -1.71 -19.29
CA PRO A 588 11.12 -1.96 -17.87
C PRO A 588 12.24 -1.30 -17.06
N PRO A 589 11.93 -0.70 -15.90
CA PRO A 589 12.93 -0.01 -15.09
C PRO A 589 14.15 -0.88 -14.73
N GLU A 590 13.94 -2.18 -14.61
CA GLU A 590 14.95 -3.18 -14.28
C GLU A 590 16.04 -3.30 -15.34
N GLN A 591 15.71 -3.01 -16.60
CA GLN A 591 16.63 -3.09 -17.75
C GLN A 591 17.45 -1.81 -17.95
N LEU A 592 17.14 -0.73 -17.22
CA LEU A 592 17.90 0.52 -17.26
C LEU A 592 19.20 0.41 -16.43
N LEU A 593 20.00 -0.61 -16.71
CA LEU A 593 21.30 -0.84 -16.07
C LEU A 593 22.37 0.01 -16.77
N LEU A 594 22.42 1.29 -16.46
CA LEU A 594 23.40 2.23 -17.00
C LEU A 594 24.37 2.68 -15.90
N ASP A 595 25.65 2.75 -16.20
CA ASP A 595 26.66 3.38 -15.36
C ASP A 595 26.88 4.85 -15.78
N PRO A 596 27.09 5.78 -14.87
CA PRO A 596 27.17 5.63 -13.40
C PRO A 596 25.79 5.49 -12.71
N PRO A 597 25.72 4.96 -11.46
CA PRO A 597 24.46 4.68 -10.77
C PRO A 597 23.48 5.85 -10.70
N TRP A 598 23.95 7.08 -10.50
CA TRP A 598 23.09 8.26 -10.46
C TRP A 598 22.34 8.50 -11.77
N LEU A 599 22.96 8.20 -12.92
CA LEU A 599 22.32 8.34 -14.23
C LEU A 599 21.24 7.28 -14.44
N ARG A 600 21.52 6.04 -14.00
CA ARG A 600 20.54 4.94 -13.98
C ARG A 600 19.29 5.34 -13.20
N TYR A 601 19.45 5.79 -11.95
CA TYR A 601 18.33 6.20 -11.11
C TYR A 601 17.56 7.39 -11.69
N LEU A 602 18.26 8.37 -12.25
CA LEU A 602 17.63 9.54 -12.87
C LEU A 602 16.78 9.12 -14.08
N LEU A 603 17.32 8.33 -14.99
CA LEU A 603 16.60 7.89 -16.19
C LEU A 603 15.43 6.97 -15.83
N ALA A 604 15.62 6.05 -14.91
CA ALA A 604 14.57 5.17 -14.41
C ALA A 604 13.42 5.98 -13.75
N ALA A 605 13.76 6.97 -12.93
CA ALA A 605 12.77 7.88 -12.37
C ALA A 605 12.02 8.67 -13.47
N VAL A 606 12.74 9.18 -14.47
CA VAL A 606 12.10 9.89 -15.59
C VAL A 606 11.15 8.98 -16.36
N VAL A 607 11.55 7.76 -16.68
CA VAL A 607 10.69 6.79 -17.41
C VAL A 607 9.45 6.44 -16.59
N ALA A 608 9.60 6.22 -15.28
CA ALA A 608 8.49 5.88 -14.41
C ALA A 608 7.54 7.08 -14.16
N PHE A 609 8.08 8.33 -14.08
CA PHE A 609 7.30 9.52 -13.75
C PHE A 609 6.71 10.25 -14.97
N ALA A 610 7.32 10.14 -16.15
CA ALA A 610 6.86 10.88 -17.32
C ALA A 610 5.39 10.59 -17.68
N PRO A 611 4.90 9.32 -17.65
CA PRO A 611 3.49 9.05 -17.90
C PRO A 611 2.57 9.74 -16.88
N VAL A 612 2.91 9.71 -15.58
CA VAL A 612 2.14 10.33 -14.49
C VAL A 612 2.08 11.85 -14.68
N PHE A 613 3.20 12.49 -14.94
CA PHE A 613 3.27 13.93 -15.16
C PHE A 613 2.44 14.36 -16.38
N LEU A 614 2.55 13.63 -17.50
CA LEU A 614 1.77 13.91 -18.71
C LEU A 614 0.28 13.66 -18.53
N ALA A 615 -0.09 12.62 -17.76
CA ALA A 615 -1.47 12.37 -17.35
C ALA A 615 -2.04 13.54 -16.52
N ASN A 616 -1.25 14.08 -15.58
CA ASN A 616 -1.60 15.26 -14.81
C ASN A 616 -1.73 16.51 -15.69
N LEU A 617 -0.91 16.67 -16.72
CA LEU A 617 -1.05 17.75 -17.70
C LEU A 617 -2.37 17.61 -18.50
N VAL A 618 -2.75 16.41 -18.91
CA VAL A 618 -4.02 16.14 -19.60
C VAL A 618 -5.20 16.45 -18.69
N PHE A 619 -5.15 15.98 -17.44
CA PHE A 619 -6.21 16.25 -16.47
C PHE A 619 -6.37 17.76 -16.19
N THR A 620 -5.28 18.44 -15.82
CA THR A 620 -5.30 19.86 -15.49
C THR A 620 -5.68 20.74 -16.67
N TYR A 621 -5.31 20.34 -17.91
CA TYR A 621 -5.77 20.96 -19.15
C TYR A 621 -7.30 20.88 -19.28
N SER A 622 -7.89 19.70 -19.08
CA SER A 622 -9.33 19.47 -19.16
C SER A 622 -10.07 20.16 -18.01
N PHE A 623 -9.49 20.15 -16.81
CA PHE A 623 -10.09 20.71 -15.60
C PHE A 623 -10.12 22.24 -15.61
N ARG A 624 -9.12 22.89 -16.23
CA ARG A 624 -9.03 24.36 -16.35
C ARG A 624 -10.29 24.97 -16.96
N ASP A 625 -10.81 24.34 -18.01
CA ASP A 625 -11.89 24.89 -18.82
C ASP A 625 -13.27 24.29 -18.44
N THR A 626 -13.34 23.54 -17.31
CA THR A 626 -14.60 22.95 -16.88
C THR A 626 -15.52 24.01 -16.22
N LYS A 627 -16.81 23.95 -16.58
CA LYS A 627 -17.84 24.84 -15.97
C LYS A 627 -18.35 24.31 -14.63
N ILE A 628 -18.19 23.01 -14.35
CA ILE A 628 -18.75 22.33 -13.18
C ILE A 628 -17.61 21.55 -12.51
N ALA A 629 -16.70 22.28 -11.85
CA ALA A 629 -15.47 21.73 -11.25
C ALA A 629 -15.74 20.60 -10.23
N ASP A 630 -16.74 20.80 -9.36
CA ASP A 630 -17.12 19.78 -8.35
C ASP A 630 -17.63 18.49 -8.98
N MET A 631 -18.42 18.54 -10.05
CA MET A 631 -18.89 17.34 -10.71
C MET A 631 -17.78 16.65 -11.51
N ALA A 632 -16.90 17.41 -12.15
CA ALA A 632 -15.73 16.86 -12.84
C ALA A 632 -14.82 16.11 -11.84
N PHE A 633 -14.58 16.71 -10.68
CA PHE A 633 -13.76 16.11 -9.63
C PHE A 633 -14.43 14.86 -9.01
N ALA A 634 -15.72 14.94 -8.70
CA ALA A 634 -16.48 13.78 -8.22
C ALA A 634 -16.50 12.63 -9.25
N SER A 635 -16.70 12.95 -10.54
CA SER A 635 -16.63 11.94 -11.60
C SER A 635 -15.26 11.26 -11.67
N ASN A 636 -14.18 12.04 -11.50
CA ASN A 636 -12.81 11.53 -11.48
C ASN A 636 -12.56 10.59 -10.30
N LEU A 637 -12.97 10.96 -9.08
CA LEU A 637 -12.82 10.14 -7.88
C LEU A 637 -13.63 8.82 -7.97
N LEU A 638 -14.85 8.88 -8.49
CA LEU A 638 -15.64 7.67 -8.75
C LEU A 638 -14.95 6.78 -9.81
N GLY A 639 -14.31 7.39 -10.79
CA GLY A 639 -13.46 6.69 -11.75
C GLY A 639 -12.25 6.04 -11.07
N ALA A 640 -11.54 6.75 -10.20
CA ALA A 640 -10.41 6.22 -9.47
C ALA A 640 -10.79 5.02 -8.58
N MET A 641 -11.96 5.06 -7.93
CA MET A 641 -12.50 3.91 -7.20
C MET A 641 -12.69 2.68 -8.11
N LEU A 642 -13.27 2.88 -9.31
CA LEU A 642 -13.39 1.78 -10.27
C LEU A 642 -12.01 1.33 -10.80
N GLY A 643 -11.05 2.23 -10.91
CA GLY A 643 -9.65 1.91 -11.22
C GLY A 643 -9.04 0.92 -10.24
N GLY A 644 -9.31 1.09 -8.94
CA GLY A 644 -8.92 0.14 -7.90
C GLY A 644 -9.55 -1.26 -8.07
N VAL A 645 -10.77 -1.35 -8.60
CA VAL A 645 -11.38 -2.64 -8.97
C VAL A 645 -10.69 -3.26 -10.18
N VAL A 646 -10.39 -2.45 -11.20
CA VAL A 646 -9.74 -2.91 -12.44
C VAL A 646 -8.30 -3.35 -12.19
N GLU A 647 -7.64 -2.81 -11.19
CA GLU A 647 -6.26 -3.19 -10.80
C GLU A 647 -6.13 -4.69 -10.48
N TYR A 648 -7.18 -5.34 -9.96
CA TYR A 648 -7.18 -6.80 -9.73
C TYR A 648 -6.90 -7.63 -10.98
N LEU A 649 -6.99 -7.04 -12.17
CA LEU A 649 -6.52 -7.69 -13.41
C LEU A 649 -5.02 -8.02 -13.35
N ALA A 650 -4.23 -7.31 -12.55
CA ALA A 650 -2.81 -7.62 -12.35
C ALA A 650 -2.57 -9.02 -11.79
N LEU A 651 -3.50 -9.56 -10.99
CA LEU A 651 -3.44 -10.95 -10.49
C LEU A 651 -3.46 -11.99 -11.62
N ILE A 652 -4.05 -11.65 -12.76
CA ILE A 652 -4.12 -12.55 -13.92
C ILE A 652 -3.00 -12.23 -14.92
N SER A 653 -2.74 -10.95 -15.19
CA SER A 653 -1.96 -10.52 -16.36
C SER A 653 -0.60 -9.90 -16.04
N GLY A 654 -0.30 -9.71 -14.75
CA GLY A 654 0.87 -8.93 -14.30
C GLY A 654 0.65 -7.41 -14.39
N TYR A 655 1.59 -6.67 -13.81
CA TYR A 655 1.51 -5.19 -13.73
C TYR A 655 1.82 -4.48 -15.03
N ARG A 656 2.63 -5.08 -15.92
CA ARG A 656 2.99 -4.51 -17.22
C ARG A 656 1.78 -4.38 -18.14
N PHE A 657 0.88 -5.37 -18.11
CA PHE A 657 -0.35 -5.36 -18.89
C PHE A 657 -1.27 -4.19 -18.52
N LEU A 658 -1.24 -3.71 -17.27
CA LEU A 658 -2.03 -2.55 -16.87
C LEU A 658 -1.70 -1.30 -17.71
N LEU A 659 -0.48 -1.15 -18.24
CA LEU A 659 -0.15 -0.05 -19.16
C LEU A 659 -0.91 -0.11 -20.49
N VAL A 660 -1.23 -1.31 -20.98
CA VAL A 660 -2.08 -1.49 -22.17
C VAL A 660 -3.51 -1.04 -21.86
N VAL A 661 -4.04 -1.43 -20.69
CA VAL A 661 -5.37 -0.98 -20.22
C VAL A 661 -5.39 0.54 -20.05
N VAL A 662 -4.36 1.12 -19.45
CA VAL A 662 -4.20 2.57 -19.27
C VAL A 662 -4.21 3.29 -20.63
N ALA A 663 -3.45 2.80 -21.60
CA ALA A 663 -3.45 3.37 -22.95
C ALA A 663 -4.86 3.35 -23.60
N GLY A 664 -5.58 2.24 -23.48
CA GLY A 664 -6.97 2.11 -23.98
C GLY A 664 -7.92 3.09 -23.29
N LEU A 665 -7.77 3.28 -21.96
CA LEU A 665 -8.57 4.24 -21.20
C LEU A 665 -8.25 5.69 -21.58
N TYR A 666 -6.98 6.08 -21.74
CA TYR A 666 -6.64 7.43 -22.22
C TYR A 666 -7.10 7.68 -23.64
N LEU A 667 -7.08 6.67 -24.52
CA LEU A 667 -7.68 6.76 -25.85
C LEU A 667 -9.18 7.02 -25.76
N THR A 668 -9.89 6.29 -24.91
CA THR A 668 -11.33 6.47 -24.66
C THR A 668 -11.62 7.88 -24.10
N ALA A 669 -10.82 8.36 -23.15
CA ALA A 669 -10.95 9.71 -22.62
C ALA A 669 -10.73 10.79 -23.71
N TRP A 670 -9.75 10.59 -24.58
CA TRP A 670 -9.50 11.48 -25.72
C TRP A 670 -10.67 11.52 -26.70
N LEU A 671 -11.28 10.36 -26.99
CA LEU A 671 -12.48 10.28 -27.86
C LEU A 671 -13.66 11.02 -27.22
N PHE A 672 -13.92 10.88 -25.94
CA PHE A 672 -14.96 11.64 -25.23
C PHE A 672 -14.70 13.16 -25.29
N ALA A 673 -13.47 13.60 -25.08
CA ALA A 673 -13.11 15.02 -25.17
C ALA A 673 -13.29 15.61 -26.57
N THR A 674 -12.96 14.87 -27.62
CA THR A 674 -13.11 15.31 -29.00
C THR A 674 -14.58 15.37 -29.44
N ARG A 675 -15.37 14.34 -29.05
CA ARG A 675 -16.80 14.27 -29.38
C ARG A 675 -17.61 15.40 -28.70
N ALA A 676 -17.30 15.72 -27.44
CA ALA A 676 -17.94 16.81 -26.72
C ALA A 676 -17.66 18.18 -27.36
N ARG A 677 -16.44 18.43 -27.89
CA ARG A 677 -16.11 19.64 -28.65
C ARG A 677 -16.85 19.76 -29.95
N VAL A 678 -16.90 18.69 -30.73
CA VAL A 678 -17.65 18.66 -32.00
C VAL A 678 -19.12 18.96 -31.77
N LEU A 679 -19.74 18.39 -30.70
CA LEU A 679 -21.15 18.66 -30.40
C LEU A 679 -21.38 20.12 -29.93
N ALA A 680 -20.42 20.72 -29.21
CA ALA A 680 -20.48 22.12 -28.79
C ALA A 680 -20.35 23.07 -30.02
N ASP A 681 -19.45 22.76 -30.94
CA ASP A 681 -19.25 23.55 -32.16
C ASP A 681 -20.48 23.47 -33.09
N VAL A 682 -21.09 22.29 -33.21
CA VAL A 682 -22.35 22.11 -33.98
C VAL A 682 -23.52 22.84 -33.32
N GLY A 683 -23.62 22.85 -31.98
CA GLY A 683 -24.63 23.59 -31.25
C GLY A 683 -24.51 25.11 -31.49
N LEU A 684 -23.28 25.66 -31.46
CA LEU A 684 -23.02 27.06 -31.70
C LEU A 684 -23.36 27.47 -33.16
N THR A 685 -23.16 26.58 -34.15
CA THR A 685 -23.53 26.84 -35.53
C THR A 685 -25.04 26.81 -35.74
N LEU A 686 -25.77 25.91 -35.05
CA LEU A 686 -27.24 25.86 -35.12
C LEU A 686 -27.91 27.05 -34.44
N ASP A 687 -27.35 27.53 -33.30
CA ASP A 687 -27.82 28.74 -32.61
C ASP A 687 -27.52 30.03 -33.42
N ALA A 688 -26.43 30.06 -34.19
CA ALA A 688 -26.08 31.16 -35.08
C ALA A 688 -26.91 31.18 -36.38
N GLU A 689 -27.39 30.04 -36.85
CA GLU A 689 -28.32 29.95 -38.00
C GLU A 689 -29.78 30.19 -37.59
N ALA A 690 -30.11 30.04 -36.28
CA ALA A 690 -31.44 30.32 -35.72
C ALA A 690 -31.65 31.77 -35.23
N ALA A 691 -30.59 32.57 -35.15
CA ALA A 691 -30.58 33.97 -34.77
C ALA A 691 -30.41 34.88 -35.97
#